data_faf14cf21136278e211cd428a3d6cc18
#
_entry.id   faf14cf21136278e211cd428a3d6cc18
#
_cell.length_a   1.000
_cell.length_b   1.000
_cell.length_c   1.000
_cell.angle_alpha   90.00
_cell.angle_beta   90.00
_cell.angle_gamma   90.00
#
_symmetry.space_group_name_H-M   'P 1'
#
loop_
_entity.id
_entity.type
_entity.pdbx_description
1 polymer ?
#
loop_
_entity_poly.entity_id
_entity_poly.type
_entity_poly.pdbx_seq_one_letter_code
_entity_poly.pdbx_strand_id
1 'polypeptide(L)'
;MGAGQKQRRDQGPPSSAGNSGQQQTLPSVSQSVADGEQTKSSVILQVDGPNEPRQTPFGRGLGFDPARDLKQDETRKMRCELPSYRENYDMAPETLLPARPGYNSQGKAISIRVNQFKVVDAPNKDVYQFDVLVGLGGEKMGLIKKVWESKTVQRELAKHGKFWLWDGNKIAWCSNPLARGEFRILVDLDLEAGKPGGDPKRMIYCTVKQTTTIRMASLHAYLNKECDFDNNVLCAIDFLDHMIRQWPSEKYVVQKRSFFARGIDRCPLDITIEAMKGVYQSIRLCNHLTEKGPTIRGLAVNVDVANGTFWTSQDFMQAARNLCSVPRNKALDYDVFRKHLRPEQRAMPNGRLEKSAEFLTLEKMKKLKFTLKHHGKTNDQKIYTVKRFTFRHEAAYAADGLNSKNHFFTPKDTGKEISIYNYFKSKYNINLKYWWAPLIETERAGFFPMEVCTLAPSQKYQYKLDPNQTSSMIKFAVTRPKVRIQSIEHGLGMLKWNEDPYLAHYGFKIDRTMTMTQARLLQNPVVQFDKATIDPKTSGRWDLRGKKFLYANPEPLVSWGVAIVDNCIQEPAVKNFLQVFIQTYIGHGGRVTNKTPPIMKISGAPDKIAEGVQTVRNAAGQQAKQIPQILFFILPDRNSFMYERFKKNNECRFAMMSQMMNVAHVAKAQPQYCSNVCMKVNAKLGGTTCKVADMKPPKPFFPRATMVIGADVSHATPGSPQSSMACLTMSMDSTACRYAAAVQTNGQRVEMISPDNINSMLIPLFKEWVIKVGKGSGPMHIYYFRDGVSEGQFEHVINQEVKNMKIALEKAFGPKAAAIRWTVTVCTKRHHLRFFPKDNDMAAGDKNGNALPGTLVERDITHPFEYDFYLSSHSAIQGTARPVHYQVIMDEAQVPVNDFQRMVYQHCYQYMRSTTPVSLYPAVYYAHLASNRARAHEAKGHSAGPRGGEKFLEKQAKEAQDRVAGKAPSSQTGSSQLVVEDVPLLPLGQVNQNDKVNPEVISKLRTGMWYI
;
A
#
# COMPACT_ATOMS: atom_id res chain seq x y z
N MET A 1 3.45 -11.28 -15.23
CA MET A 1 4.80 -10.73 -15.20
C MET A 1 4.87 -9.20 -15.18
N GLY A 2 4.00 -8.44 -15.72
CA GLY A 2 4.05 -6.97 -15.65
C GLY A 2 4.00 -6.34 -14.25
N ALA A 3 3.47 -7.02 -13.27
CA ALA A 3 3.37 -6.47 -11.91
C ALA A 3 4.65 -6.62 -11.07
N GLY A 4 5.46 -7.64 -11.33
CA GLY A 4 6.70 -7.90 -10.59
C GLY A 4 7.79 -6.86 -10.81
N GLN A 5 7.81 -6.29 -11.98
CA GLN A 5 8.80 -5.31 -12.35
C GLN A 5 8.70 -3.97 -11.61
N LYS A 6 7.53 -3.66 -11.02
CA LYS A 6 7.34 -2.39 -10.31
C LYS A 6 8.13 -2.27 -9.00
N GLN A 7 8.37 -3.39 -8.33
CA GLN A 7 9.08 -3.36 -7.05
C GLN A 7 10.60 -3.42 -7.20
N ARG A 8 11.09 -3.99 -8.30
CA ARG A 8 12.53 -4.07 -8.56
C ARG A 8 13.19 -2.71 -8.82
N ARG A 9 12.42 -1.70 -9.17
CA ARG A 9 12.95 -0.35 -9.46
C ARG A 9 13.18 0.51 -8.23
N ASP A 10 12.47 0.24 -7.16
CA ASP A 10 12.69 0.92 -5.89
C ASP A 10 13.94 0.38 -5.18
N GLN A 11 14.48 -0.74 -5.71
CA GLN A 11 15.67 -1.41 -5.25
C GLN A 11 16.60 -1.50 -6.46
N GLY A 12 17.66 -0.75 -6.54
CA GLY A 12 18.58 -0.76 -7.69
C GLY A 12 18.81 -2.18 -8.23
N PRO A 13 18.97 -2.35 -9.53
CA PRO A 13 19.22 -3.67 -10.09
C PRO A 13 20.47 -4.28 -9.45
N PRO A 14 20.50 -5.58 -9.24
CA PRO A 14 21.74 -6.25 -8.94
C PRO A 14 22.70 -5.90 -10.09
N SER A 15 23.84 -5.33 -9.77
CA SER A 15 24.91 -5.19 -10.74
C SER A 15 25.10 -6.55 -11.38
N SER A 16 24.92 -6.65 -12.68
CA SER A 16 25.29 -7.84 -13.42
C SER A 16 26.76 -8.13 -13.07
N ALA A 17 26.97 -9.15 -12.27
CA ALA A 17 28.31 -9.64 -11.97
C ALA A 17 28.91 -10.16 -13.28
N GLY A 18 29.64 -9.32 -13.95
CA GLY A 18 30.63 -9.76 -14.92
C GLY A 18 31.63 -10.63 -14.16
N ASN A 19 31.73 -11.87 -14.56
CA ASN A 19 32.74 -12.80 -14.12
C ASN A 19 34.15 -12.22 -14.39
N SER A 20 34.74 -11.57 -13.40
CA SER A 20 36.17 -11.40 -13.31
C SER A 20 36.57 -11.67 -11.87
N GLY A 21 37.18 -12.82 -11.66
CA GLY A 21 37.59 -13.33 -10.37
C GLY A 21 38.58 -12.38 -9.66
N GLN A 22 38.05 -11.65 -8.76
CA GLN A 22 38.74 -11.20 -7.55
C GLN A 22 37.67 -11.11 -6.46
N GLN A 23 37.68 -12.12 -5.61
CA GLN A 23 37.00 -12.12 -4.33
C GLN A 23 37.53 -10.94 -3.51
N GLN A 24 36.88 -9.79 -3.59
CA GLN A 24 36.96 -8.84 -2.48
C GLN A 24 35.93 -9.32 -1.47
N THR A 25 36.41 -10.02 -0.49
CA THR A 25 35.74 -10.33 0.75
C THR A 25 35.19 -9.04 1.34
N LEU A 26 33.89 -8.85 1.22
CA LEU A 26 33.17 -7.91 2.09
C LEU A 26 33.46 -8.36 3.55
N PRO A 27 33.76 -7.43 4.45
CA PRO A 27 34.01 -7.80 5.83
C PRO A 27 32.76 -8.53 6.34
N SER A 28 32.98 -9.79 6.70
CA SER A 28 31.93 -10.62 7.26
C SER A 28 31.47 -10.00 8.60
N VAL A 29 30.26 -9.51 8.64
CA VAL A 29 29.58 -9.10 9.87
C VAL A 29 29.20 -10.35 10.71
N SER A 30 29.87 -11.46 10.50
CA SER A 30 29.43 -12.76 10.95
C SER A 30 29.91 -13.22 12.32
N GLN A 31 30.60 -12.37 13.09
CA GLN A 31 31.18 -12.87 14.37
C GLN A 31 30.51 -12.39 15.66
N SER A 32 29.39 -11.67 15.60
CA SER A 32 28.68 -11.22 16.80
C SER A 32 27.31 -11.86 17.03
N VAL A 33 26.98 -12.92 16.32
CA VAL A 33 25.70 -13.59 16.46
C VAL A 33 25.91 -15.03 16.84
N ALA A 34 26.31 -15.24 18.10
CA ALA A 34 26.45 -16.56 18.68
C ALA A 34 25.10 -17.24 18.96
N ASP A 35 23.98 -16.54 18.84
CA ASP A 35 22.66 -17.05 19.14
C ASP A 35 21.77 -17.17 17.89
N GLY A 36 22.35 -17.69 16.85
CA GLY A 36 21.71 -18.59 15.88
C GLY A 36 20.62 -18.07 14.99
N GLU A 37 20.25 -16.79 14.86
CA GLU A 37 19.12 -16.47 13.97
C GLU A 37 19.10 -15.04 13.35
N GLN A 38 20.26 -14.49 13.03
CA GLN A 38 20.28 -13.27 12.25
C GLN A 38 20.70 -13.54 10.81
N THR A 39 19.81 -13.28 9.90
CA THR A 39 20.14 -13.26 8.48
C THR A 39 21.09 -12.11 8.20
N LYS A 40 22.18 -12.37 7.50
CA LYS A 40 23.22 -11.36 7.12
C LYS A 40 22.68 -10.15 6.37
N SER A 41 21.44 -10.19 5.96
CA SER A 41 20.75 -9.19 5.15
C SER A 41 19.85 -8.24 5.92
N SER A 42 19.62 -8.46 7.21
CA SER A 42 18.75 -7.56 7.98
C SER A 42 19.54 -6.41 8.56
N VAL A 43 19.15 -5.19 8.27
CA VAL A 43 19.59 -4.00 8.99
C VAL A 43 18.84 -3.94 10.31
N ILE A 44 19.57 -3.87 11.39
CA ILE A 44 19.03 -3.86 12.73
C ILE A 44 19.21 -2.47 13.30
N LEU A 45 18.12 -1.85 13.70
CA LEU A 45 18.07 -0.50 14.23
C LEU A 45 17.45 -0.49 15.63
N GLN A 46 18.12 0.10 16.59
CA GLN A 46 17.64 0.26 17.98
C GLN A 46 16.98 1.63 18.18
N VAL A 47 15.76 1.68 18.69
CA VAL A 47 14.98 2.92 18.85
C VAL A 47 15.08 3.50 20.25
N ASP A 48 15.20 2.69 21.28
CA ASP A 48 15.23 3.14 22.66
C ASP A 48 16.29 2.40 23.44
N GLY A 49 16.98 3.10 24.33
CA GLY A 49 17.71 2.48 25.40
C GLY A 49 16.76 1.79 26.38
N PRO A 50 17.21 0.76 27.07
CA PRO A 50 16.37 -0.01 28.00
C PRO A 50 15.82 0.79 29.20
N ASN A 51 16.23 2.02 29.39
CA ASN A 51 15.95 2.83 30.58
C ASN A 51 15.14 4.11 30.37
N GLU A 52 14.62 4.39 29.15
CA GLU A 52 13.73 5.55 29.03
C GLU A 52 12.35 5.26 29.61
N PRO A 53 11.83 6.13 30.51
CA PRO A 53 10.48 5.97 31.03
C PRO A 53 9.48 6.15 29.88
N ARG A 54 8.83 5.06 29.49
CA ARG A 54 7.83 5.07 28.42
C ARG A 54 6.56 5.70 28.91
N GLN A 55 6.41 6.98 28.65
CA GLN A 55 5.16 7.67 28.89
C GLN A 55 4.09 7.12 27.97
N THR A 56 3.06 6.55 28.53
CA THR A 56 1.95 6.03 27.79
C THR A 56 0.75 6.95 27.92
N PRO A 57 -0.01 7.09 26.86
CA PRO A 57 -1.23 7.86 26.92
C PRO A 57 -2.35 7.18 27.69
N PHE A 58 -2.12 5.99 28.20
CA PHE A 58 -3.10 5.23 28.97
C PHE A 58 -2.80 5.27 30.47
N GLY A 59 -1.88 6.12 30.88
CA GLY A 59 -1.19 6.00 32.09
C GLY A 59 -2.00 5.94 33.36
N ARG A 60 -2.36 7.05 33.89
CA ARG A 60 -2.37 7.19 35.34
C ARG A 60 -3.62 6.69 36.07
N GLY A 61 -4.76 6.60 35.45
CA GLY A 61 -6.02 6.28 36.16
C GLY A 61 -6.17 4.84 36.62
N LEU A 62 -5.61 3.89 35.86
CA LEU A 62 -5.71 2.45 36.17
C LEU A 62 -4.37 1.76 36.33
N GLY A 63 -3.30 2.53 36.44
CA GLY A 63 -1.96 1.96 36.51
C GLY A 63 -1.56 1.25 35.21
N PHE A 64 -2.20 1.54 34.08
CA PHE A 64 -1.80 1.01 32.80
C PHE A 64 -0.56 1.76 32.31
N ASP A 65 0.57 1.22 32.64
CA ASP A 65 1.87 1.60 32.12
C ASP A 65 2.33 0.50 31.16
N PRO A 66 2.38 0.73 29.83
CA PRO A 66 2.89 -0.30 28.93
C PRO A 66 4.31 -0.73 29.23
N ALA A 67 5.15 0.11 29.84
CA ALA A 67 6.48 -0.32 30.29
C ALA A 67 6.40 -1.32 31.43
N ARG A 68 5.41 -1.17 32.30
CA ARG A 68 5.15 -2.08 33.43
C ARG A 68 4.27 -3.27 33.02
N ASP A 69 3.24 -3.01 32.20
CA ASP A 69 2.22 -3.99 31.82
C ASP A 69 2.64 -4.81 30.58
N LEU A 70 3.71 -4.43 29.93
CA LEU A 70 4.38 -5.22 28.88
C LEU A 70 5.54 -5.97 29.50
N LYS A 71 5.55 -7.26 29.41
CA LYS A 71 6.78 -8.03 29.43
C LYS A 71 7.54 -7.68 28.17
N GLN A 72 8.48 -6.75 28.28
CA GLN A 72 9.29 -6.28 27.17
C GLN A 72 10.51 -7.16 26.88
N ASP A 73 10.55 -8.33 27.46
CA ASP A 73 11.67 -9.25 27.32
C ASP A 73 11.90 -9.72 25.87
N GLU A 74 11.02 -9.31 24.91
CA GLU A 74 11.07 -9.73 23.52
C GLU A 74 11.04 -8.55 22.54
N THR A 75 11.91 -7.57 22.71
CA THR A 75 12.16 -6.63 21.63
C THR A 75 12.85 -7.36 20.49
N ARG A 76 12.29 -7.27 19.30
CA ARG A 76 12.86 -7.85 18.09
C ARG A 76 13.56 -6.77 17.28
N LYS A 77 14.70 -7.11 16.74
CA LYS A 77 15.44 -6.22 15.84
C LYS A 77 14.61 -5.93 14.60
N MET A 78 14.42 -4.65 14.29
CA MET A 78 13.65 -4.26 13.10
C MET A 78 14.38 -4.68 11.85
N ARG A 79 13.70 -5.43 11.00
CA ARG A 79 14.19 -5.83 9.67
C ARG A 79 13.77 -4.78 8.66
N CYS A 80 14.63 -4.52 7.70
CA CYS A 80 14.32 -3.71 6.53
C CYS A 80 14.44 -4.57 5.28
N GLU A 81 13.55 -4.38 4.33
CA GLU A 81 13.63 -5.05 3.05
C GLU A 81 14.73 -4.39 2.20
N LEU A 82 15.91 -4.99 2.20
CA LEU A 82 17.07 -4.59 1.43
C LEU A 82 17.34 -5.61 0.31
N PRO A 83 18.04 -5.23 -0.77
CA PRO A 83 18.43 -6.18 -1.81
C PRO A 83 19.17 -7.39 -1.25
N SER A 84 20.11 -7.17 -0.34
CA SER A 84 20.87 -8.23 0.34
C SER A 84 20.02 -9.13 1.25
N TYR A 85 18.87 -8.68 1.69
CA TYR A 85 17.93 -9.49 2.48
C TYR A 85 17.39 -10.68 1.69
N ARG A 86 17.35 -10.58 0.37
CA ARG A 86 16.89 -11.65 -0.53
C ARG A 86 17.94 -12.74 -0.74
N GLU A 87 19.21 -12.41 -0.62
CA GLU A 87 20.32 -13.33 -0.88
C GLU A 87 20.54 -14.37 0.22
N ASN A 88 19.95 -14.17 1.40
CA ASN A 88 20.15 -15.04 2.56
C ASN A 88 19.13 -16.16 2.72
N TYR A 89 18.21 -16.27 1.80
CA TYR A 89 17.32 -17.42 1.75
C TYR A 89 17.85 -18.36 0.67
N ASP A 90 18.11 -19.62 1.05
CA ASP A 90 18.36 -20.68 0.10
C ASP A 90 17.19 -20.76 -0.87
N MET A 91 17.36 -20.07 -1.98
CA MET A 91 16.45 -20.18 -3.10
C MET A 91 16.78 -21.50 -3.75
N ALA A 92 15.83 -22.42 -3.76
CA ALA A 92 15.96 -23.58 -4.61
C ALA A 92 16.14 -23.08 -6.05
N PRO A 93 17.19 -23.49 -6.76
CA PRO A 93 17.51 -22.91 -8.06
C PRO A 93 16.41 -23.14 -9.12
N GLU A 94 15.41 -23.94 -8.85
CA GLU A 94 14.37 -24.34 -9.79
C GLU A 94 13.00 -24.49 -9.12
N THR A 95 12.42 -23.38 -8.61
CA THR A 95 11.02 -23.44 -8.21
C THR A 95 10.14 -23.31 -9.45
N LEU A 96 9.81 -24.43 -10.07
CA LEU A 96 8.85 -24.46 -11.17
C LEU A 96 7.45 -24.14 -10.62
N LEU A 97 6.84 -23.09 -11.15
CA LEU A 97 5.44 -22.79 -10.87
C LEU A 97 4.53 -23.79 -11.59
N PRO A 98 3.36 -24.15 -11.01
CA PRO A 98 2.46 -25.11 -11.62
C PRO A 98 2.04 -24.70 -13.02
N ALA A 99 2.19 -25.61 -13.96
CA ALA A 99 1.63 -25.45 -15.29
C ALA A 99 0.09 -25.42 -15.21
N ARG A 100 -0.54 -24.70 -16.13
CA ARG A 100 -2.00 -24.67 -16.24
C ARG A 100 -2.55 -26.08 -16.49
N PRO A 101 -3.34 -26.66 -15.58
CA PRO A 101 -3.83 -28.04 -15.76
C PRO A 101 -4.99 -28.15 -16.75
N GLY A 102 -5.54 -27.04 -17.20
CA GLY A 102 -6.64 -26.97 -18.16
C GLY A 102 -7.47 -25.71 -18.03
N TYR A 103 -8.58 -25.66 -18.71
CA TYR A 103 -9.51 -24.54 -18.70
C TYR A 103 -10.86 -24.94 -18.11
N ASN A 104 -11.55 -24.00 -17.48
CA ASN A 104 -12.87 -24.24 -16.91
C ASN A 104 -13.88 -24.61 -17.99
N SER A 105 -14.62 -25.69 -17.77
CA SER A 105 -15.70 -26.15 -18.65
C SER A 105 -17.09 -25.75 -18.15
N GLN A 106 -17.20 -25.21 -16.94
CA GLN A 106 -18.49 -24.85 -16.30
C GLN A 106 -18.94 -23.44 -16.70
N GLY A 107 -20.21 -23.15 -16.45
CA GLY A 107 -20.81 -21.87 -16.73
C GLY A 107 -21.13 -21.61 -18.20
N LYS A 108 -21.65 -20.42 -18.48
CA LYS A 108 -22.02 -19.99 -19.84
C LYS A 108 -20.85 -19.28 -20.52
N ALA A 109 -20.56 -19.62 -21.77
CA ALA A 109 -19.61 -18.86 -22.57
C ALA A 109 -20.17 -17.45 -22.86
N ILE A 110 -19.35 -16.46 -22.66
CA ILE A 110 -19.64 -15.04 -22.96
C ILE A 110 -18.43 -14.38 -23.60
N SER A 111 -18.64 -13.29 -24.33
CA SER A 111 -17.56 -12.52 -24.96
C SER A 111 -17.33 -11.23 -24.20
N ILE A 112 -16.07 -10.93 -23.86
CA ILE A 112 -15.67 -9.76 -23.07
C ILE A 112 -14.55 -9.01 -23.80
N ARG A 113 -14.65 -7.68 -23.86
CA ARG A 113 -13.51 -6.81 -24.22
C ARG A 113 -12.63 -6.58 -22.99
N VAL A 114 -11.33 -6.55 -23.24
CA VAL A 114 -10.32 -6.27 -22.19
C VAL A 114 -9.40 -5.16 -22.67
N ASN A 115 -9.04 -4.24 -21.81
CA ASN A 115 -8.12 -3.13 -22.09
C ASN A 115 -6.66 -3.58 -22.25
N GLN A 116 -6.48 -4.58 -23.08
CA GLN A 116 -5.21 -5.15 -23.49
C GLN A 116 -5.13 -5.13 -25.02
N PHE A 117 -3.95 -4.85 -25.55
CA PHE A 117 -3.68 -4.62 -26.95
C PHE A 117 -2.60 -5.58 -27.41
N LYS A 118 -2.86 -6.38 -28.44
CA LYS A 118 -1.93 -7.39 -28.93
C LYS A 118 -0.68 -6.75 -29.53
N VAL A 119 0.47 -7.30 -29.26
CA VAL A 119 1.70 -7.01 -29.99
C VAL A 119 1.69 -7.86 -31.25
N VAL A 120 1.76 -7.20 -32.39
CA VAL A 120 1.76 -7.85 -33.71
C VAL A 120 3.17 -8.24 -34.11
N ASP A 121 4.11 -7.30 -33.95
CA ASP A 121 5.54 -7.53 -34.22
C ASP A 121 6.38 -7.15 -33.01
N ALA A 122 7.33 -7.97 -32.66
CA ALA A 122 8.30 -7.72 -31.59
C ALA A 122 9.72 -7.76 -32.13
N PRO A 123 10.68 -7.01 -31.53
CA PRO A 123 12.08 -7.04 -31.95
C PRO A 123 12.62 -8.46 -32.00
N ASN A 124 13.37 -8.77 -33.06
CA ASN A 124 14.05 -10.06 -33.23
C ASN A 124 15.59 -9.94 -33.23
N LYS A 125 16.10 -8.70 -33.27
CA LYS A 125 17.54 -8.40 -33.23
C LYS A 125 18.00 -8.17 -31.81
N ASP A 126 19.21 -8.55 -31.55
CA ASP A 126 19.85 -8.32 -30.26
C ASP A 126 19.92 -6.84 -29.91
N VAL A 127 19.77 -6.57 -28.62
CA VAL A 127 19.87 -5.23 -28.03
C VAL A 127 20.96 -5.23 -26.98
N TYR A 128 21.73 -4.16 -26.91
CA TYR A 128 22.84 -4.05 -26.00
C TYR A 128 22.46 -3.16 -24.80
N GLN A 129 22.74 -3.67 -23.60
CA GLN A 129 22.53 -2.96 -22.35
C GLN A 129 23.82 -2.34 -21.87
N PHE A 130 23.69 -1.14 -21.30
CA PHE A 130 24.82 -0.34 -20.85
C PHE A 130 24.58 0.18 -19.45
N ASP A 131 25.62 0.16 -18.61
CA ASP A 131 25.64 0.90 -17.37
C ASP A 131 26.02 2.35 -17.64
N VAL A 132 25.28 3.27 -17.03
CA VAL A 132 25.52 4.72 -17.07
C VAL A 132 26.05 5.16 -15.71
N LEU A 133 27.34 5.44 -15.63
CA LEU A 133 28.02 5.91 -14.42
C LEU A 133 28.29 7.39 -14.54
N VAL A 134 27.74 8.19 -13.63
CA VAL A 134 27.97 9.63 -13.55
C VAL A 134 28.78 9.93 -12.29
N GLY A 135 29.91 10.65 -12.46
CA GLY A 135 30.83 10.97 -11.36
C GLY A 135 31.42 9.73 -10.71
N LEU A 136 31.26 9.59 -9.40
CA LEU A 136 31.72 8.44 -8.61
C LEU A 136 30.63 7.38 -8.39
N GLY A 137 29.44 7.53 -9.01
CA GLY A 137 28.35 6.55 -8.94
C GLY A 137 27.35 6.74 -7.79
N GLY A 138 27.62 7.66 -6.87
CA GLY A 138 26.70 8.01 -5.75
C GLY A 138 25.87 9.27 -6.00
N GLU A 139 25.77 9.73 -7.23
CA GLU A 139 25.20 11.01 -7.58
C GLU A 139 23.65 11.04 -7.45
N LYS A 140 23.12 12.23 -7.13
CA LYS A 140 21.67 12.41 -7.06
C LYS A 140 21.04 12.30 -8.45
N MET A 141 19.90 11.64 -8.56
CA MET A 141 19.14 11.45 -9.79
C MET A 141 19.01 12.72 -10.68
N GLY A 142 18.82 13.88 -10.06
CA GLY A 142 18.71 15.14 -10.79
C GLY A 142 20.01 15.55 -11.50
N LEU A 143 21.16 15.17 -10.97
CA LEU A 143 22.46 15.42 -11.60
C LEU A 143 22.71 14.39 -12.70
N ILE A 144 22.42 13.11 -12.44
CA ILE A 144 22.53 12.04 -13.45
C ILE A 144 21.70 12.41 -14.68
N LYS A 145 20.45 12.80 -14.47
CA LYS A 145 19.56 13.25 -15.56
C LYS A 145 20.13 14.45 -16.32
N LYS A 146 20.66 15.45 -15.61
CA LYS A 146 21.22 16.64 -16.23
C LYS A 146 22.47 16.33 -17.07
N VAL A 147 23.31 15.41 -16.62
CA VAL A 147 24.50 14.96 -17.34
C VAL A 147 24.12 14.14 -18.57
N TRP A 148 23.19 13.16 -18.40
CA TRP A 148 22.69 12.35 -19.52
C TRP A 148 22.05 13.20 -20.63
N GLU A 149 21.22 14.18 -20.26
CA GLU A 149 20.53 15.07 -21.20
C GLU A 149 21.41 16.22 -21.73
N SER A 150 22.71 16.30 -21.34
CA SER A 150 23.61 17.32 -21.83
C SER A 150 23.88 17.16 -23.33
N LYS A 151 24.09 18.28 -24.03
CA LYS A 151 24.39 18.27 -25.45
C LYS A 151 25.66 17.48 -25.75
N THR A 152 26.62 17.53 -24.83
CA THR A 152 27.89 16.82 -24.93
C THR A 152 27.70 15.30 -24.93
N VAL A 153 26.94 14.76 -23.98
CA VAL A 153 26.63 13.32 -23.91
C VAL A 153 25.79 12.90 -25.11
N GLN A 154 24.72 13.62 -25.42
CA GLN A 154 23.83 13.29 -26.53
C GLN A 154 24.52 13.26 -27.88
N ARG A 155 25.50 14.17 -28.10
CA ARG A 155 26.34 14.19 -29.32
C ARG A 155 27.27 12.98 -29.41
N GLU A 156 27.81 12.54 -28.27
CA GLU A 156 28.60 11.31 -28.24
C GLU A 156 27.78 10.05 -28.45
N LEU A 157 26.63 9.94 -27.76
CA LEU A 157 25.70 8.81 -27.97
C LEU A 157 25.29 8.66 -29.44
N ALA A 158 25.06 9.78 -30.13
CA ALA A 158 24.66 9.78 -31.54
C ALA A 158 25.71 9.18 -32.47
N LYS A 159 27.01 9.15 -32.09
CA LYS A 159 28.07 8.48 -32.86
C LYS A 159 27.99 6.94 -32.76
N HIS A 160 27.49 6.44 -31.67
CA HIS A 160 27.43 5.00 -31.38
C HIS A 160 26.11 4.35 -31.77
N GLY A 161 25.06 5.14 -31.97
CA GLY A 161 23.75 4.62 -32.36
C GLY A 161 22.65 5.67 -32.25
N LYS A 162 21.47 5.31 -32.81
CA LYS A 162 20.26 6.13 -32.75
C LYS A 162 19.28 5.53 -31.75
N PHE A 163 18.38 6.35 -31.24
CA PHE A 163 17.27 5.93 -30.37
C PHE A 163 17.71 5.17 -29.11
N TRP A 164 18.65 5.75 -28.39
CA TRP A 164 19.03 5.30 -27.05
C TRP A 164 17.84 5.34 -26.10
N LEU A 165 17.59 4.23 -25.43
CA LEU A 165 16.64 4.17 -24.32
C LEU A 165 17.41 4.38 -23.02
N TRP A 166 16.75 4.97 -22.02
CA TRP A 166 17.35 5.20 -20.72
C TRP A 166 16.30 5.08 -19.59
N ASP A 167 16.64 4.35 -18.53
CA ASP A 167 15.76 4.13 -17.39
C ASP A 167 15.55 5.37 -16.50
N GLY A 168 16.25 6.47 -16.81
CA GLY A 168 16.26 7.68 -16.01
C GLY A 168 17.27 7.64 -14.86
N ASN A 169 18.12 6.60 -14.75
CA ASN A 169 19.09 6.42 -13.68
C ASN A 169 20.42 5.85 -14.17
N LYS A 170 20.56 4.54 -14.21
CA LYS A 170 21.86 3.87 -14.40
C LYS A 170 21.93 2.95 -15.62
N ILE A 171 20.81 2.62 -16.24
CA ILE A 171 20.75 1.65 -17.34
C ILE A 171 20.29 2.33 -18.62
N ALA A 172 21.00 2.06 -19.71
CA ALA A 172 20.62 2.48 -21.05
C ALA A 172 20.64 1.27 -22.01
N TRP A 173 19.96 1.40 -23.15
CA TRP A 173 19.91 0.38 -24.19
C TRP A 173 20.07 1.02 -25.56
N CYS A 174 20.74 0.29 -26.47
CA CYS A 174 20.87 0.67 -27.89
C CYS A 174 20.88 -0.58 -28.77
N SER A 175 20.49 -0.40 -30.03
CA SER A 175 20.56 -1.47 -31.04
C SER A 175 21.99 -1.82 -31.50
N ASN A 176 22.97 -0.98 -31.16
CA ASN A 176 24.35 -1.15 -31.62
C ASN A 176 25.28 -1.42 -30.43
N PRO A 177 26.25 -2.35 -30.59
CA PRO A 177 27.31 -2.54 -29.60
C PRO A 177 28.30 -1.38 -29.59
N LEU A 178 29.04 -1.22 -28.50
CA LEU A 178 30.23 -0.33 -28.49
C LEU A 178 31.46 -1.08 -28.95
N ALA A 179 32.16 -0.54 -29.93
CA ALA A 179 33.38 -1.16 -30.50
C ALA A 179 34.49 -1.41 -29.44
N ARG A 180 34.59 -0.55 -28.41
CA ARG A 180 35.55 -0.68 -27.30
C ARG A 180 34.92 -1.11 -26.00
N GLY A 181 33.63 -1.55 -26.00
CA GLY A 181 32.90 -1.93 -24.81
C GLY A 181 32.50 -0.77 -23.87
N GLU A 182 33.24 0.36 -23.88
CA GLU A 182 32.89 1.54 -23.08
C GLU A 182 33.41 2.83 -23.72
N PHE A 183 32.80 3.95 -23.33
CA PHE A 183 33.34 5.27 -23.54
C PHE A 183 33.16 6.16 -22.29
N ARG A 184 34.07 7.12 -22.12
CA ARG A 184 34.03 8.05 -21.00
C ARG A 184 34.15 9.48 -21.52
N ILE A 185 33.25 10.34 -21.11
CA ILE A 185 33.17 11.73 -21.55
C ILE A 185 33.14 12.69 -20.37
N LEU A 186 33.85 13.80 -20.48
CA LEU A 186 33.84 14.87 -19.50
C LEU A 186 32.76 15.89 -19.88
N VAL A 187 31.83 16.14 -18.99
CA VAL A 187 30.74 17.12 -19.14
C VAL A 187 31.03 18.33 -18.26
N ASP A 188 31.21 19.50 -18.87
CA ASP A 188 31.24 20.75 -18.16
C ASP A 188 29.82 21.33 -18.02
N LEU A 189 29.30 21.27 -16.83
CA LEU A 189 27.94 21.70 -16.53
C LEU A 189 27.70 23.21 -16.61
N ASP A 190 28.77 24.01 -16.63
CA ASP A 190 28.68 25.47 -16.81
C ASP A 190 28.64 25.83 -18.29
N LEU A 191 29.44 25.18 -19.14
CA LEU A 191 29.31 25.29 -20.60
C LEU A 191 27.93 24.84 -21.09
N GLU A 192 27.42 23.71 -20.56
CA GLU A 192 26.05 23.23 -20.86
C GLU A 192 24.95 24.22 -20.41
N ALA A 193 25.23 25.06 -19.43
CA ALA A 193 24.35 26.12 -18.96
C ALA A 193 24.57 27.48 -19.64
N GLY A 194 25.42 27.56 -20.69
CA GLY A 194 25.76 28.78 -21.39
C GLY A 194 26.61 29.78 -20.55
N LYS A 195 27.38 29.26 -19.59
CA LYS A 195 28.28 30.05 -18.75
C LYS A 195 29.74 29.80 -19.15
N PRO A 196 30.69 30.69 -18.76
CA PRO A 196 32.12 30.37 -18.86
C PRO A 196 32.41 29.06 -18.13
N GLY A 197 33.08 28.13 -18.81
CA GLY A 197 33.44 26.81 -18.28
C GLY A 197 34.75 26.85 -17.51
N GLY A 198 35.18 25.66 -17.06
CA GLY A 198 36.49 25.45 -16.47
C GLY A 198 36.52 25.29 -14.95
N ASP A 199 35.37 25.34 -14.24
CA ASP A 199 35.35 25.02 -12.81
C ASP A 199 35.44 23.49 -12.62
N PRO A 200 36.55 22.98 -12.00
CA PRO A 200 36.72 21.54 -11.78
C PRO A 200 35.57 20.89 -10.99
N LYS A 201 34.91 21.66 -10.11
CA LYS A 201 33.74 21.17 -9.33
C LYS A 201 32.47 20.99 -10.19
N ARG A 202 32.49 21.50 -11.40
CA ARG A 202 31.38 21.44 -12.37
C ARG A 202 31.66 20.50 -13.53
N MET A 203 32.86 19.97 -13.59
CA MET A 203 33.28 18.96 -14.57
C MET A 203 32.96 17.57 -14.02
N ILE A 204 32.13 16.81 -14.73
CA ILE A 204 31.66 15.50 -14.29
C ILE A 204 31.84 14.49 -15.42
N TYR A 205 32.47 13.37 -15.11
CA TYR A 205 32.55 12.27 -16.05
C TYR A 205 31.25 11.54 -16.18
N CYS A 206 30.87 11.19 -17.40
CA CYS A 206 29.86 10.23 -17.74
C CYS A 206 30.53 9.05 -18.44
N THR A 207 30.45 7.87 -17.85
CA THR A 207 30.94 6.62 -18.43
C THR A 207 29.73 5.79 -18.84
N VAL A 208 29.77 5.31 -20.09
CA VAL A 208 28.75 4.37 -20.61
C VAL A 208 29.52 3.10 -20.97
N LYS A 209 29.18 2.00 -20.28
CA LYS A 209 29.84 0.72 -20.40
C LYS A 209 28.88 -0.37 -20.80
N GLN A 210 29.19 -1.12 -21.84
CA GLN A 210 28.38 -2.28 -22.25
C GLN A 210 28.48 -3.38 -21.19
N THR A 211 27.34 -3.89 -20.73
CA THR A 211 27.27 -4.92 -19.67
C THR A 211 26.73 -6.23 -20.17
N THR A 212 25.70 -6.17 -21.00
CA THR A 212 24.98 -7.39 -21.43
C THR A 212 24.48 -7.24 -22.86
N THR A 213 24.45 -8.34 -23.57
CA THR A 213 23.71 -8.46 -24.84
C THR A 213 22.37 -9.13 -24.55
N ILE A 214 21.29 -8.44 -24.80
CA ILE A 214 19.93 -8.96 -24.66
C ILE A 214 19.57 -9.67 -25.94
N ARG A 215 19.56 -10.99 -25.90
CA ARG A 215 19.19 -11.84 -27.02
C ARG A 215 17.68 -11.92 -27.14
N MET A 216 17.09 -11.18 -28.09
CA MET A 216 15.64 -11.21 -28.29
C MET A 216 15.15 -12.59 -28.73
N ALA A 217 16.00 -13.39 -29.35
CA ALA A 217 15.73 -14.79 -29.69
C ALA A 217 15.35 -15.64 -28.44
N SER A 218 15.93 -15.36 -27.26
CA SER A 218 15.57 -16.07 -26.02
C SER A 218 14.11 -15.83 -25.62
N LEU A 219 13.58 -14.62 -25.83
CA LEU A 219 12.18 -14.34 -25.57
C LEU A 219 11.27 -15.11 -26.55
N HIS A 220 11.63 -15.20 -27.83
CA HIS A 220 10.87 -15.95 -28.82
C HIS A 220 10.94 -17.46 -28.53
N ALA A 221 12.10 -18.00 -28.18
CA ALA A 221 12.27 -19.39 -27.77
C ALA A 221 11.42 -19.73 -26.53
N TYR A 222 11.41 -18.85 -25.53
CA TYR A 222 10.54 -19.02 -24.35
C TYR A 222 9.06 -19.04 -24.74
N LEU A 223 8.61 -18.11 -25.59
CA LEU A 223 7.22 -18.08 -26.05
C LEU A 223 6.88 -19.34 -26.88
N ASN A 224 7.83 -19.92 -27.57
CA ASN A 224 7.67 -21.19 -28.29
C ASN A 224 7.76 -22.42 -27.38
N LYS A 225 8.15 -22.25 -26.11
CA LYS A 225 8.40 -23.31 -25.15
C LYS A 225 9.66 -24.18 -25.50
N GLU A 226 10.63 -23.52 -26.12
CA GLU A 226 11.92 -24.14 -26.48
C GLU A 226 12.96 -23.93 -25.37
N CYS A 227 12.71 -23.01 -24.42
CA CYS A 227 13.52 -22.80 -23.23
C CYS A 227 12.65 -22.39 -22.04
N ASP A 228 13.20 -22.49 -20.85
CA ASP A 228 12.55 -22.01 -19.61
C ASP A 228 12.73 -20.51 -19.42
N PHE A 229 11.99 -19.94 -18.45
CA PHE A 229 12.09 -18.53 -18.09
C PHE A 229 13.40 -18.26 -17.34
N ASP A 230 14.31 -17.59 -18.02
CA ASP A 230 15.62 -17.23 -17.49
C ASP A 230 15.83 -15.70 -17.38
N ASN A 231 17.02 -15.31 -16.98
CA ASN A 231 17.39 -13.90 -16.85
C ASN A 231 17.44 -13.18 -18.22
N ASN A 232 17.70 -13.88 -19.32
CA ASN A 232 17.70 -13.27 -20.67
C ASN A 232 16.28 -12.89 -21.08
N VAL A 233 15.31 -13.76 -20.83
CA VAL A 233 13.88 -13.50 -21.06
C VAL A 233 13.42 -12.31 -20.20
N LEU A 234 13.82 -12.25 -18.93
CA LEU A 234 13.53 -11.14 -18.04
C LEU A 234 14.10 -9.81 -18.55
N CYS A 235 15.37 -9.81 -18.97
CA CYS A 235 16.03 -8.63 -19.54
C CYS A 235 15.35 -8.15 -20.83
N ALA A 236 14.90 -9.07 -21.67
CA ALA A 236 14.15 -8.74 -22.88
C ALA A 236 12.80 -8.05 -22.56
N ILE A 237 12.06 -8.57 -21.58
CA ILE A 237 10.80 -7.96 -21.14
C ILE A 237 11.03 -6.58 -20.50
N ASP A 238 12.09 -6.42 -19.70
CA ASP A 238 12.45 -5.14 -19.10
C ASP A 238 12.82 -4.11 -20.17
N PHE A 239 13.59 -4.50 -21.15
CA PHE A 239 13.89 -3.65 -22.31
C PHE A 239 12.63 -3.19 -23.03
N LEU A 240 11.72 -4.10 -23.37
CA LEU A 240 10.47 -3.79 -24.05
C LEU A 240 9.59 -2.85 -23.23
N ASP A 241 9.49 -3.05 -21.92
CA ASP A 241 8.72 -2.16 -21.02
C ASP A 241 9.32 -0.75 -20.96
N HIS A 242 10.64 -0.61 -21.08
CA HIS A 242 11.29 0.69 -21.18
C HIS A 242 11.06 1.33 -22.55
N MET A 243 11.14 0.55 -23.61
CA MET A 243 10.97 1.01 -24.99
C MET A 243 9.60 1.69 -25.19
N ILE A 244 8.50 1.05 -24.79
CA ILE A 244 7.17 1.66 -24.93
C ILE A 244 6.99 2.93 -24.10
N ARG A 245 7.86 3.17 -23.13
CA ARG A 245 7.76 4.31 -22.18
C ARG A 245 8.67 5.48 -22.56
N GLN A 246 9.69 5.27 -23.37
CA GLN A 246 10.69 6.28 -23.66
C GLN A 246 10.08 7.55 -24.24
N TRP A 247 9.42 7.43 -25.39
CA TRP A 247 8.85 8.59 -26.08
C TRP A 247 7.75 9.33 -25.31
N PRO A 248 6.78 8.66 -24.66
CA PRO A 248 5.85 9.34 -23.77
C PRO A 248 6.52 10.05 -22.59
N SER A 249 7.65 9.51 -22.10
CA SER A 249 8.42 10.12 -20.99
C SER A 249 9.08 11.44 -21.35
N GLU A 250 9.39 11.65 -22.61
CA GLU A 250 9.95 12.90 -23.13
C GLU A 250 8.89 14.02 -23.26
N LYS A 251 7.63 13.65 -23.48
CA LYS A 251 6.52 14.58 -23.76
C LYS A 251 5.65 14.89 -22.55
N TYR A 252 5.52 13.96 -21.61
CA TYR A 252 4.52 14.02 -20.54
C TYR A 252 5.16 13.98 -19.15
N VAL A 253 4.38 14.36 -18.16
CA VAL A 253 4.78 14.21 -16.75
C VAL A 253 4.66 12.74 -16.34
N VAL A 254 5.79 12.15 -15.97
CA VAL A 254 5.87 10.73 -15.65
C VAL A 254 5.62 10.49 -14.16
N GLN A 255 4.73 9.53 -13.86
CA GLN A 255 4.58 8.95 -12.53
C GLN A 255 4.61 7.42 -12.64
N LYS A 256 5.76 6.80 -12.40
CA LYS A 256 6.00 5.38 -12.60
C LYS A 256 5.70 4.98 -14.07
N ARG A 257 4.68 4.18 -14.32
CA ARG A 257 4.23 3.74 -15.65
C ARG A 257 3.04 4.57 -16.18
N SER A 258 2.81 5.75 -15.63
CA SER A 258 1.69 6.60 -16.02
C SER A 258 2.18 7.96 -16.51
N PHE A 259 1.51 8.48 -17.52
CA PHE A 259 1.84 9.70 -18.23
C PHE A 259 0.68 10.69 -18.11
N PHE A 260 0.98 11.94 -17.78
CA PHE A 260 -0.01 12.98 -17.54
C PHE A 260 0.26 14.19 -18.42
N ALA A 261 -0.72 14.59 -19.21
CA ALA A 261 -0.71 15.83 -19.96
C ALA A 261 -1.42 16.95 -19.19
N ARG A 262 -0.87 18.16 -19.20
CA ARG A 262 -1.54 19.32 -18.62
C ARG A 262 -2.64 19.80 -19.55
N GLY A 263 -3.83 20.05 -19.01
CA GLY A 263 -4.91 20.74 -19.75
C GLY A 263 -6.16 19.93 -19.99
N ILE A 264 -6.10 18.61 -19.88
CA ILE A 264 -7.23 17.73 -20.16
C ILE A 264 -7.66 17.05 -18.85
N ASP A 265 -8.97 16.93 -18.63
CA ASP A 265 -9.55 16.21 -17.50
C ASP A 265 -8.88 16.53 -16.15
N ARG A 266 -9.02 17.75 -15.70
CA ARG A 266 -8.58 18.21 -14.37
C ARG A 266 -9.78 18.44 -13.45
N CYS A 267 -9.56 18.19 -12.17
CA CYS A 267 -10.53 18.49 -11.12
C CYS A 267 -9.81 19.14 -9.93
N PRO A 268 -10.17 20.35 -9.52
CA PRO A 268 -9.66 20.89 -8.27
C PRO A 268 -10.15 20.04 -7.10
N LEU A 269 -9.24 19.57 -6.28
CA LEU A 269 -9.56 18.87 -5.04
C LEU A 269 -9.74 19.88 -3.89
N ASP A 270 -8.96 20.94 -3.94
CA ASP A 270 -9.10 22.18 -3.15
C ASP A 270 -8.44 23.34 -3.92
N ILE A 271 -8.21 24.46 -3.25
CA ILE A 271 -7.59 25.65 -3.84
C ILE A 271 -6.07 25.52 -4.11
N THR A 272 -5.42 24.45 -3.64
CA THR A 272 -3.97 24.21 -3.79
C THR A 272 -3.62 22.95 -4.57
N ILE A 273 -4.56 22.01 -4.65
CA ILE A 273 -4.31 20.68 -5.20
C ILE A 273 -5.35 20.35 -6.25
N GLU A 274 -4.90 19.82 -7.36
CA GLU A 274 -5.75 19.32 -8.44
C GLU A 274 -5.49 17.84 -8.73
N ALA A 275 -6.53 17.14 -9.16
CA ALA A 275 -6.42 15.84 -9.76
C ALA A 275 -6.33 15.96 -11.28
N MET A 276 -5.53 15.12 -11.92
CA MET A 276 -5.43 15.00 -13.37
C MET A 276 -5.58 13.54 -13.80
N LYS A 277 -6.25 13.31 -14.93
CA LYS A 277 -6.22 12.03 -15.61
C LYS A 277 -4.98 11.91 -16.48
N GLY A 278 -4.53 10.70 -16.65
CA GLY A 278 -3.45 10.31 -17.54
C GLY A 278 -3.64 8.90 -18.02
N VAL A 279 -2.66 8.37 -18.72
CA VAL A 279 -2.64 7.03 -19.28
C VAL A 279 -1.55 6.19 -18.63
N TYR A 280 -1.88 4.94 -18.32
CA TYR A 280 -0.97 3.90 -17.86
C TYR A 280 -0.73 2.92 -19.00
N GLN A 281 0.52 2.42 -19.15
CA GLN A 281 0.81 1.27 -20.02
C GLN A 281 1.89 0.37 -19.42
N SER A 282 1.82 -0.91 -19.77
CA SER A 282 2.83 -1.93 -19.43
C SER A 282 2.74 -3.13 -20.36
N ILE A 283 3.87 -3.77 -20.61
CA ILE A 283 3.95 -5.04 -21.36
C ILE A 283 3.56 -6.21 -20.47
N ARG A 284 2.95 -7.23 -21.09
CA ARG A 284 2.58 -8.50 -20.47
C ARG A 284 2.84 -9.65 -21.41
N LEU A 285 3.24 -10.79 -20.86
CA LEU A 285 3.12 -12.07 -21.50
C LEU A 285 1.66 -12.52 -21.50
N CYS A 286 1.21 -13.13 -22.56
CA CYS A 286 -0.16 -13.64 -22.67
C CYS A 286 -0.26 -14.80 -23.66
N ASN A 287 -1.36 -15.54 -23.53
CA ASN A 287 -1.76 -16.54 -24.54
C ASN A 287 -2.89 -15.95 -25.37
N HIS A 288 -2.85 -16.11 -26.67
CA HIS A 288 -3.94 -15.78 -27.58
C HIS A 288 -4.51 -17.06 -28.16
N LEU A 289 -5.81 -17.29 -28.01
CA LEU A 289 -6.49 -18.38 -28.70
C LEU A 289 -6.85 -17.94 -30.12
N THR A 290 -6.61 -18.80 -31.08
CA THR A 290 -7.10 -18.63 -32.43
C THR A 290 -8.40 -19.42 -32.59
N GLU A 291 -9.29 -18.93 -33.47
CA GLU A 291 -10.59 -19.59 -33.70
C GLU A 291 -10.43 -21.00 -34.32
N LYS A 292 -9.33 -21.28 -34.99
CA LYS A 292 -9.10 -22.52 -35.74
C LYS A 292 -7.71 -23.17 -35.55
N GLY A 293 -6.97 -22.80 -34.51
CA GLY A 293 -5.58 -23.27 -34.41
C GLY A 293 -5.03 -23.30 -32.97
N PRO A 294 -3.75 -23.64 -32.82
CA PRO A 294 -3.10 -23.71 -31.54
C PRO A 294 -3.05 -22.36 -30.85
N THR A 295 -2.99 -22.38 -29.54
CA THR A 295 -2.79 -21.16 -28.74
C THR A 295 -1.51 -20.45 -29.17
N ILE A 296 -1.62 -19.21 -29.59
CA ILE A 296 -0.48 -18.35 -29.88
C ILE A 296 -0.04 -17.71 -28.57
N ARG A 297 1.22 -17.90 -28.21
CA ARG A 297 1.85 -17.26 -27.07
C ARG A 297 2.52 -15.99 -27.54
N GLY A 298 2.34 -14.92 -26.81
CA GLY A 298 2.83 -13.63 -27.29
C GLY A 298 2.87 -12.58 -26.21
N LEU A 299 3.00 -11.37 -26.67
CA LEU A 299 3.04 -10.16 -25.88
C LEU A 299 1.79 -9.32 -26.08
N ALA A 300 1.44 -8.56 -25.06
CA ALA A 300 0.42 -7.55 -25.18
C ALA A 300 0.75 -6.33 -24.32
N VAL A 301 0.18 -5.19 -24.66
CA VAL A 301 0.28 -3.95 -23.89
C VAL A 301 -1.04 -3.72 -23.15
N ASN A 302 -0.98 -3.65 -21.83
CA ASN A 302 -2.13 -3.24 -21.03
C ASN A 302 -2.16 -1.72 -20.90
N VAL A 303 -3.26 -1.09 -21.27
CA VAL A 303 -3.48 0.36 -21.16
C VAL A 303 -4.68 0.63 -20.28
N ASP A 304 -4.53 1.56 -19.33
CA ASP A 304 -5.64 1.97 -18.45
C ASP A 304 -5.54 3.46 -18.09
N VAL A 305 -6.63 3.99 -17.55
CA VAL A 305 -6.68 5.35 -17.01
C VAL A 305 -5.86 5.43 -15.73
N ALA A 306 -4.98 6.41 -15.67
CA ALA A 306 -4.28 6.79 -14.46
C ALA A 306 -4.91 8.06 -13.85
N ASN A 307 -4.84 8.17 -12.54
CA ASN A 307 -5.24 9.38 -11.82
C ASN A 307 -4.09 9.82 -10.92
N GLY A 308 -3.71 11.07 -11.02
CA GLY A 308 -2.61 11.67 -10.24
C GLY A 308 -3.05 12.94 -9.52
N THR A 309 -2.37 13.27 -8.43
CA THR A 309 -2.58 14.51 -7.68
C THR A 309 -1.38 15.43 -7.85
N PHE A 310 -1.67 16.70 -8.10
CA PHE A 310 -0.68 17.70 -8.44
C PHE A 310 -0.91 18.99 -7.67
N TRP A 311 0.16 19.74 -7.48
CA TRP A 311 0.07 21.12 -7.02
C TRP A 311 -0.48 22.00 -8.14
N THR A 312 -1.44 22.87 -7.81
CA THR A 312 -1.92 23.90 -8.74
C THR A 312 -0.81 24.92 -9.02
N SER A 313 -0.62 25.26 -10.29
CA SER A 313 0.30 26.34 -10.65
C SER A 313 -0.34 27.69 -10.29
N GLN A 314 0.22 28.37 -9.31
CA GLN A 314 -0.29 29.64 -8.78
C GLN A 314 0.85 30.43 -8.15
N ASP A 315 0.53 31.65 -7.72
CA ASP A 315 1.43 32.46 -6.90
C ASP A 315 1.88 31.69 -5.66
N PHE A 316 3.20 31.72 -5.36
CA PHE A 316 3.76 30.91 -4.27
C PHE A 316 3.21 31.37 -2.90
N MET A 317 3.08 32.70 -2.69
CA MET A 317 2.54 33.22 -1.45
C MET A 317 1.06 32.85 -1.27
N GLN A 318 0.28 32.88 -2.36
CA GLN A 318 -1.11 32.43 -2.36
C GLN A 318 -1.21 30.94 -2.08
N ALA A 319 -0.36 30.11 -2.71
CA ALA A 319 -0.32 28.67 -2.47
C ALA A 319 0.03 28.34 -1.02
N ALA A 320 1.01 29.04 -0.43
CA ALA A 320 1.41 28.86 0.96
C ALA A 320 0.26 29.20 1.93
N ARG A 321 -0.41 30.33 1.74
CA ARG A 321 -1.58 30.74 2.52
C ARG A 321 -2.71 29.71 2.40
N ASN A 322 -3.05 29.31 1.19
CA ASN A 322 -4.13 28.35 0.91
C ASN A 322 -3.84 26.99 1.52
N LEU A 323 -2.59 26.53 1.49
CA LEU A 323 -2.17 25.26 2.09
C LEU A 323 -2.37 25.23 3.61
N CYS A 324 -2.17 26.38 4.28
CA CYS A 324 -2.32 26.53 5.73
C CYS A 324 -3.76 26.87 6.15
N SER A 325 -4.68 27.08 5.21
CA SER A 325 -6.08 27.39 5.50
C SER A 325 -6.86 26.19 6.04
N VAL A 326 -7.69 26.41 7.04
CA VAL A 326 -8.64 25.41 7.57
C VAL A 326 -10.00 26.09 7.71
N PRO A 327 -11.06 25.63 7.04
CA PRO A 327 -11.04 24.54 6.04
C PRO A 327 -10.37 24.97 4.71
N ARG A 328 -9.77 24.03 3.98
CA ARG A 328 -8.98 24.31 2.76
C ARG A 328 -9.77 24.77 1.53
N ASN A 329 -11.06 24.91 1.62
CA ASN A 329 -11.90 25.48 0.57
C ASN A 329 -12.06 27.01 0.67
N LYS A 330 -11.59 27.61 1.76
CA LYS A 330 -11.65 29.05 1.98
C LYS A 330 -10.25 29.54 2.37
N ALA A 331 -9.73 30.50 1.61
CA ALA A 331 -8.41 31.08 1.89
C ALA A 331 -8.46 31.90 3.18
N LEU A 332 -7.44 31.76 4.04
CA LEU A 332 -7.24 32.59 5.22
C LEU A 332 -7.04 34.06 4.81
N ASP A 333 -7.40 34.96 5.70
CA ASP A 333 -6.90 36.34 5.61
C ASP A 333 -5.38 36.38 5.78
N TYR A 334 -4.68 37.35 5.16
CA TYR A 334 -3.21 37.42 5.21
C TYR A 334 -2.68 37.78 6.59
N ASP A 335 -3.43 38.57 7.39
CA ASP A 335 -3.02 38.92 8.74
C ASP A 335 -3.20 37.72 9.69
N VAL A 336 -4.26 36.93 9.49
CA VAL A 336 -4.45 35.66 10.19
C VAL A 336 -3.34 34.69 9.82
N PHE A 337 -2.98 34.57 8.54
CA PHE A 337 -1.90 33.72 8.06
C PHE A 337 -0.54 34.15 8.66
N ARG A 338 -0.27 35.45 8.75
CA ARG A 338 0.91 36.00 9.41
C ARG A 338 0.99 35.55 10.88
N LYS A 339 -0.13 35.70 11.65
CA LYS A 339 -0.19 35.28 13.06
C LYS A 339 0.10 33.77 13.21
N HIS A 340 -0.46 32.96 12.34
CA HIS A 340 -0.27 31.51 12.35
C HIS A 340 1.14 31.05 12.00
N LEU A 341 1.89 31.81 11.22
CA LEU A 341 3.28 31.49 10.89
C LEU A 341 4.29 31.89 11.96
N ARG A 342 3.87 32.70 12.96
CA ARG A 342 4.77 33.13 14.04
C ARG A 342 5.36 31.93 14.77
N PRO A 343 6.66 32.03 15.19
CA PRO A 343 7.23 31.05 16.07
C PRO A 343 6.45 30.92 17.38
N GLU A 344 6.30 29.69 17.86
CA GLU A 344 5.67 29.39 19.16
C GLU A 344 6.73 29.41 20.25
N GLN A 345 6.48 30.16 21.34
CA GLN A 345 7.32 30.12 22.52
C GLN A 345 6.78 29.01 23.43
N ARG A 346 7.47 27.88 23.49
CA ARG A 346 7.15 26.86 24.49
C ARG A 346 7.78 27.21 25.83
N ALA A 347 7.12 26.82 26.91
CA ALA A 347 7.61 26.87 28.28
C ALA A 347 8.76 25.86 28.46
N MET A 348 9.87 26.12 27.81
CA MET A 348 11.14 25.38 27.98
C MET A 348 12.10 26.25 28.79
N PRO A 349 13.00 25.67 29.61
CA PRO A 349 13.90 26.44 30.49
C PRO A 349 14.82 27.43 29.77
N ASN A 350 14.98 27.32 28.45
CA ASN A 350 15.89 28.14 27.64
C ASN A 350 15.18 29.13 26.69
N GLY A 351 13.86 29.29 26.77
CA GLY A 351 13.10 30.26 25.94
C GLY A 351 13.20 30.07 24.43
N ARG A 352 13.61 28.88 23.98
CA ARG A 352 13.82 28.57 22.55
C ARG A 352 12.51 28.56 21.77
N LEU A 353 12.48 29.26 20.61
CA LEU A 353 11.34 29.30 19.71
C LEU A 353 11.19 28.00 18.92
N GLU A 354 9.95 27.58 18.71
CA GLU A 354 9.61 26.44 17.85
C GLU A 354 8.74 26.85 16.66
N LYS A 355 8.69 25.99 15.66
CA LYS A 355 7.85 26.17 14.48
C LYS A 355 6.39 25.91 14.82
N SER A 356 5.50 26.81 14.44
CA SER A 356 4.06 26.61 14.53
C SER A 356 3.59 25.41 13.67
N ALA A 357 2.37 24.96 13.91
CA ALA A 357 1.76 23.90 13.11
C ALA A 357 1.64 24.27 11.63
N GLU A 358 1.31 25.53 11.36
CA GLU A 358 1.19 26.07 10.02
C GLU A 358 2.55 26.21 9.35
N PHE A 359 3.60 26.60 10.07
CA PHE A 359 4.96 26.59 9.55
C PHE A 359 5.41 25.16 9.14
N LEU A 360 5.09 24.16 9.96
CA LEU A 360 5.34 22.75 9.62
C LEU A 360 4.52 22.29 8.39
N THR A 361 3.31 22.83 8.25
CA THR A 361 2.49 22.59 7.06
C THR A 361 3.10 23.23 5.81
N LEU A 362 3.61 24.47 5.93
CA LEU A 362 4.36 25.15 4.86
C LEU A 362 5.59 24.32 4.40
N GLU A 363 6.26 23.62 5.30
CA GLU A 363 7.41 22.77 4.95
C GLU A 363 7.08 21.65 3.96
N LYS A 364 5.80 21.30 3.76
CA LYS A 364 5.37 20.38 2.69
C LYS A 364 5.68 20.92 1.29
N MET A 365 5.92 22.21 1.15
CA MET A 365 6.32 22.84 -0.11
C MET A 365 7.84 22.74 -0.39
N LYS A 366 8.63 22.13 0.48
CA LYS A 366 10.05 21.82 0.21
C LYS A 366 10.16 20.92 -1.03
N LYS A 367 11.23 21.11 -1.78
CA LYS A 367 11.53 20.45 -3.07
C LYS A 367 10.62 20.86 -4.23
N LEU A 368 9.63 21.75 -4.02
CA LEU A 368 8.85 22.29 -5.13
C LEU A 368 9.71 23.23 -5.99
N LYS A 369 9.43 23.21 -7.28
CA LYS A 369 10.04 24.08 -8.29
C LYS A 369 9.23 25.35 -8.45
N PHE A 370 9.89 26.48 -8.66
CA PHE A 370 9.27 27.76 -8.87
C PHE A 370 10.05 28.62 -9.85
N THR A 371 9.41 29.61 -10.41
CA THR A 371 9.98 30.67 -11.26
C THR A 371 9.81 32.03 -10.62
N LEU A 372 10.55 33.03 -11.07
CA LEU A 372 10.52 34.39 -10.56
C LEU A 372 9.66 35.28 -11.45
N LYS A 373 8.72 36.03 -10.89
CA LYS A 373 7.80 36.91 -11.64
C LYS A 373 8.51 38.06 -12.36
N HIS A 374 9.54 38.62 -11.73
CA HIS A 374 10.26 39.81 -12.23
C HIS A 374 11.27 39.50 -13.33
N HIS A 375 11.48 38.26 -13.70
CA HIS A 375 12.35 37.85 -14.80
C HIS A 375 11.61 37.66 -16.15
N GLY A 376 10.32 38.09 -16.23
CA GLY A 376 9.52 38.05 -17.43
C GLY A 376 8.97 36.65 -17.78
N LYS A 377 8.18 36.60 -18.86
CA LYS A 377 7.56 35.34 -19.36
C LYS A 377 8.29 34.81 -20.58
N THR A 378 9.61 34.73 -20.55
CA THR A 378 10.37 34.10 -21.64
C THR A 378 10.38 32.57 -21.52
N ASN A 379 10.45 31.85 -22.63
CA ASN A 379 10.51 30.38 -22.67
C ASN A 379 11.69 29.80 -21.90
N ASP A 380 12.73 30.61 -21.63
CA ASP A 380 13.95 30.25 -20.87
C ASP A 380 13.89 30.66 -19.40
N GLN A 381 12.70 30.75 -18.81
CA GLN A 381 12.56 31.16 -17.43
C GLN A 381 13.25 30.18 -16.48
N LYS A 382 14.29 30.67 -15.77
CA LYS A 382 15.07 29.85 -14.84
C LYS A 382 14.22 29.27 -13.73
N ILE A 383 14.28 27.93 -13.57
CA ILE A 383 13.53 27.19 -12.55
C ILE A 383 14.42 27.02 -11.31
N TYR A 384 13.89 27.38 -10.16
CA TYR A 384 14.50 27.23 -8.85
C TYR A 384 13.80 26.14 -8.04
N THR A 385 14.49 25.60 -7.03
CA THR A 385 13.94 24.56 -6.15
C THR A 385 14.00 25.02 -4.70
N VAL A 386 12.92 24.86 -3.97
CA VAL A 386 12.82 25.15 -2.54
C VAL A 386 13.69 24.15 -1.77
N LYS A 387 14.75 24.63 -1.12
CA LYS A 387 15.57 23.85 -0.18
C LYS A 387 14.92 23.81 1.20
N ARG A 388 14.65 24.97 1.76
CA ARG A 388 13.95 25.18 3.03
C ARG A 388 13.35 26.58 3.13
N PHE A 389 12.52 26.80 4.16
CA PHE A 389 12.05 28.11 4.56
C PHE A 389 12.92 28.62 5.72
N THR A 390 13.16 29.94 5.77
CA THR A 390 13.98 30.56 6.82
C THR A 390 13.27 30.44 8.18
N PHE A 391 14.04 30.02 9.18
CA PHE A 391 13.57 29.93 10.56
C PHE A 391 14.76 30.07 11.53
N ARG A 392 14.54 30.77 12.63
CA ARG A 392 15.51 30.92 13.73
C ARG A 392 14.85 30.60 15.05
N HIS A 393 15.65 30.08 15.99
CA HIS A 393 15.18 29.64 17.29
C HIS A 393 15.37 30.69 18.40
N GLU A 394 16.10 31.75 18.12
CA GLU A 394 16.45 32.80 19.07
C GLU A 394 15.23 33.73 19.35
N ALA A 395 15.10 34.15 20.61
CA ALA A 395 13.97 34.99 21.07
C ALA A 395 13.77 36.29 20.31
N ALA A 396 14.84 36.86 19.73
CA ALA A 396 14.78 38.09 18.90
C ALA A 396 13.85 37.92 17.67
N TYR A 397 13.56 36.67 17.25
CA TYR A 397 12.68 36.40 16.10
C TYR A 397 11.25 36.01 16.48
N ALA A 398 10.80 36.28 17.74
CA ALA A 398 9.48 35.83 18.23
C ALA A 398 8.32 36.53 17.50
N ALA A 399 8.48 37.76 17.05
CA ALA A 399 7.38 38.54 16.48
C ALA A 399 6.92 38.03 15.10
N ASP A 400 7.84 37.91 14.15
CA ASP A 400 7.54 37.50 12.76
C ASP A 400 8.59 36.57 12.17
N GLY A 401 9.46 35.96 12.99
CA GLY A 401 10.52 35.06 12.51
C GLY A 401 11.60 35.75 11.68
N LEU A 402 12.40 34.97 10.97
CA LEU A 402 13.40 35.47 10.02
C LEU A 402 12.73 35.74 8.67
N ASN A 403 12.70 37.01 8.26
CA ASN A 403 11.95 37.51 7.10
C ASN A 403 12.80 38.46 6.21
N SER A 404 12.19 39.12 5.22
CA SER A 404 12.93 39.95 4.25
C SER A 404 13.49 41.26 4.82
N LYS A 405 12.99 41.75 5.96
CA LYS A 405 13.50 43.00 6.60
C LYS A 405 14.71 42.74 7.50
N ASN A 406 14.73 41.56 8.17
CA ASN A 406 15.76 41.22 9.15
C ASN A 406 16.74 40.14 8.66
N HIS A 407 16.68 39.75 7.36
CA HIS A 407 17.69 38.93 6.71
C HIS A 407 18.56 39.78 5.81
N PHE A 408 19.83 39.89 6.17
CA PHE A 408 20.84 40.70 5.45
C PHE A 408 21.76 39.81 4.62
N PHE A 409 22.31 40.36 3.54
CA PHE A 409 23.31 39.75 2.70
C PHE A 409 24.15 40.82 1.97
N THR A 410 25.31 40.43 1.46
CA THR A 410 26.18 41.32 0.72
C THR A 410 26.10 40.98 -0.78
N PRO A 411 25.43 41.79 -1.60
CA PRO A 411 25.42 41.65 -3.05
C PRO A 411 26.81 41.78 -3.63
N LYS A 412 27.13 40.94 -4.65
CA LYS A 412 28.45 40.98 -5.30
C LYS A 412 28.77 42.27 -6.07
N ASP A 413 27.72 42.94 -6.52
CA ASP A 413 27.80 44.18 -7.30
C ASP A 413 28.06 45.44 -6.45
N THR A 414 27.59 45.49 -5.23
CA THR A 414 27.72 46.67 -4.35
C THR A 414 28.67 46.46 -3.18
N GLY A 415 28.95 45.24 -2.76
CA GLY A 415 29.83 44.90 -1.63
C GLY A 415 29.33 45.40 -0.27
N LYS A 416 28.17 46.08 -0.19
CA LYS A 416 27.57 46.60 1.05
C LYS A 416 26.46 45.70 1.56
N GLU A 417 26.44 45.48 2.85
CA GLU A 417 25.37 44.67 3.47
C GLU A 417 24.02 45.37 3.34
N ILE A 418 23.03 44.66 2.86
CA ILE A 418 21.66 45.15 2.63
C ILE A 418 20.62 44.09 2.97
N SER A 419 19.46 44.51 3.53
CA SER A 419 18.35 43.56 3.74
C SER A 419 17.71 43.15 2.42
N ILE A 420 17.13 41.95 2.38
CA ILE A 420 16.40 41.46 1.20
C ILE A 420 15.29 42.44 0.79
N TYR A 421 14.57 43.00 1.75
CA TYR A 421 13.52 43.99 1.50
C TYR A 421 14.06 45.20 0.72
N ASN A 422 15.13 45.82 1.22
CA ASN A 422 15.72 47.00 0.59
C ASN A 422 16.38 46.68 -0.78
N TYR A 423 16.95 45.47 -0.93
CA TYR A 423 17.51 45.04 -2.20
C TYR A 423 16.42 44.92 -3.28
N PHE A 424 15.25 44.31 -2.98
CA PHE A 424 14.17 44.25 -3.97
C PHE A 424 13.57 45.60 -4.29
N LYS A 425 13.50 46.51 -3.31
CA LYS A 425 13.06 47.91 -3.51
C LYS A 425 14.01 48.67 -4.40
N SER A 426 15.32 48.65 -4.11
CA SER A 426 16.32 49.45 -4.84
C SER A 426 16.63 48.91 -6.23
N LYS A 427 16.76 47.58 -6.37
CA LYS A 427 17.22 46.97 -7.63
C LYS A 427 16.10 46.66 -8.63
N TYR A 428 14.93 46.27 -8.14
CA TYR A 428 13.82 45.85 -8.98
C TYR A 428 12.59 46.77 -8.89
N ASN A 429 12.65 47.81 -8.07
CA ASN A 429 11.51 48.70 -7.76
C ASN A 429 10.28 47.92 -7.26
N ILE A 430 10.48 46.84 -6.49
CA ILE A 430 9.44 45.98 -5.94
C ILE A 430 9.26 46.30 -4.45
N ASN A 431 8.12 46.81 -4.08
CA ASN A 431 7.72 46.97 -2.67
C ASN A 431 7.09 45.66 -2.19
N LEU A 432 7.80 44.92 -1.31
CA LEU A 432 7.33 43.64 -0.78
C LEU A 432 6.18 43.89 0.21
N LYS A 433 4.96 43.48 -0.18
CA LYS A 433 3.76 43.59 0.64
C LYS A 433 3.75 42.61 1.82
N TYR A 434 4.25 41.41 1.58
CA TYR A 434 4.28 40.31 2.55
C TYR A 434 5.70 40.10 3.11
N TRP A 435 6.40 41.20 3.44
CA TRP A 435 7.78 41.21 3.93
C TRP A 435 8.01 40.33 5.18
N TRP A 436 6.95 40.08 5.97
CA TRP A 436 6.94 39.29 7.19
C TRP A 436 7.01 37.77 6.93
N ALA A 437 6.75 37.33 5.72
CA ALA A 437 6.74 35.92 5.38
C ALA A 437 8.16 35.31 5.41
N PRO A 438 8.32 34.01 5.78
CA PRO A 438 9.59 33.34 5.68
C PRO A 438 10.11 33.34 4.25
N LEU A 439 11.42 33.47 4.08
CA LEU A 439 12.06 33.44 2.77
C LEU A 439 12.21 32.01 2.28
N ILE A 440 12.21 31.84 0.97
CA ILE A 440 12.56 30.60 0.31
C ILE A 440 14.07 30.54 0.13
N GLU A 441 14.76 29.62 0.79
CA GLU A 441 16.16 29.31 0.56
C GLU A 441 16.28 28.31 -0.57
N THR A 442 17.18 28.58 -1.51
CA THR A 442 17.59 27.68 -2.59
C THR A 442 19.00 27.14 -2.38
N GLU A 443 19.40 26.07 -3.06
CA GLU A 443 20.75 25.50 -2.86
C GLU A 443 21.89 26.43 -3.32
N ARG A 444 21.68 27.25 -4.36
CA ARG A 444 22.76 28.03 -5.02
C ARG A 444 22.40 29.45 -5.36
N ALA A 445 21.15 29.83 -5.35
CA ALA A 445 20.70 31.15 -5.81
C ALA A 445 20.30 32.08 -4.65
N GLY A 446 20.56 31.69 -3.41
CA GLY A 446 20.25 32.49 -2.22
C GLY A 446 18.77 32.40 -1.78
N PHE A 447 18.26 33.55 -1.33
CA PHE A 447 16.96 33.67 -0.66
C PHE A 447 15.99 34.49 -1.49
N PHE A 448 14.74 34.05 -1.55
CA PHE A 448 13.68 34.76 -2.31
C PHE A 448 12.43 34.96 -1.45
N PRO A 449 11.81 36.16 -1.50
CA PRO A 449 10.49 36.40 -0.96
C PRO A 449 9.42 35.55 -1.68
N MET A 450 8.47 34.97 -0.95
CA MET A 450 7.46 34.09 -1.55
C MET A 450 6.59 34.83 -2.59
N GLU A 451 6.31 36.11 -2.37
CA GLU A 451 5.44 36.92 -3.25
C GLU A 451 6.00 37.18 -4.65
N VAL A 452 7.32 37.09 -4.83
CA VAL A 452 7.95 37.21 -6.16
C VAL A 452 8.09 35.88 -6.90
N CYS A 453 7.59 34.81 -6.32
CA CYS A 453 7.71 33.44 -6.84
C CYS A 453 6.36 32.92 -7.36
N THR A 454 6.42 32.09 -8.40
CA THR A 454 5.26 31.36 -8.94
C THR A 454 5.59 29.86 -8.96
N LEU A 455 4.71 29.02 -8.48
CA LEU A 455 4.89 27.56 -8.55
C LEU A 455 4.93 27.07 -10.00
N ALA A 456 5.96 26.32 -10.34
CA ALA A 456 6.04 25.68 -11.64
C ALA A 456 4.88 24.67 -11.79
N PRO A 457 4.35 24.49 -13.01
CA PRO A 457 3.23 23.60 -13.26
C PRO A 457 3.58 22.11 -13.11
N SER A 458 2.55 21.29 -13.01
CA SER A 458 2.62 19.82 -13.14
C SER A 458 3.53 19.13 -12.10
N GLN A 459 3.59 19.68 -10.89
CA GLN A 459 4.35 19.09 -9.80
C GLN A 459 3.48 18.15 -8.97
N LYS A 460 3.96 16.93 -8.77
CA LYS A 460 3.24 15.89 -8.04
C LYS A 460 3.02 16.27 -6.57
N TYR A 461 1.78 16.08 -6.09
CA TYR A 461 1.45 16.12 -4.67
C TYR A 461 1.65 14.74 -4.06
N GLN A 462 2.56 14.61 -3.10
CA GLN A 462 2.99 13.30 -2.55
C GLN A 462 2.38 12.97 -1.18
N TYR A 463 1.65 13.91 -0.59
CA TYR A 463 1.11 13.75 0.76
C TYR A 463 -0.28 13.11 0.73
N LYS A 464 -0.68 12.58 1.90
CA LYS A 464 -2.01 12.01 2.08
C LYS A 464 -3.09 13.09 1.90
N LEU A 465 -4.12 12.78 1.13
CA LEU A 465 -5.30 13.64 0.98
C LEU A 465 -6.12 13.65 2.27
N ASP A 466 -6.69 14.78 2.61
CA ASP A 466 -7.68 14.88 3.68
C ASP A 466 -9.03 14.25 3.27
N PRO A 467 -10.01 14.10 4.18
CA PRO A 467 -11.30 13.48 3.87
C PRO A 467 -12.08 14.16 2.75
N ASN A 468 -12.04 15.50 2.66
CA ASN A 468 -12.75 16.27 1.64
C ASN A 468 -12.07 16.13 0.26
N GLN A 469 -10.74 16.28 0.21
CA GLN A 469 -9.94 16.01 -0.98
C GLN A 469 -10.11 14.56 -1.45
N THR A 470 -10.15 13.60 -0.52
CA THR A 470 -10.39 12.19 -0.84
C THR A 470 -11.76 11.98 -1.45
N SER A 471 -12.80 12.62 -0.91
CA SER A 471 -14.16 12.57 -1.46
C SER A 471 -14.22 13.13 -2.87
N SER A 472 -13.60 14.28 -3.12
CA SER A 472 -13.50 14.90 -4.45
C SER A 472 -12.69 14.04 -5.42
N MET A 473 -11.57 13.46 -4.96
CA MET A 473 -10.76 12.54 -5.75
C MET A 473 -11.53 11.27 -6.12
N ILE A 474 -12.33 10.71 -5.23
CA ILE A 474 -13.17 9.54 -5.52
C ILE A 474 -14.21 9.89 -6.60
N LYS A 475 -14.89 11.03 -6.48
CA LYS A 475 -15.85 11.49 -7.50
C LYS A 475 -15.21 11.63 -8.87
N PHE A 476 -13.97 12.13 -8.94
CA PHE A 476 -13.22 12.31 -10.17
C PHE A 476 -12.70 10.99 -10.76
N ALA A 477 -12.15 10.12 -9.92
CA ALA A 477 -11.47 8.89 -10.35
C ALA A 477 -12.43 7.75 -10.68
N VAL A 478 -13.62 7.72 -10.04
CA VAL A 478 -14.61 6.65 -10.20
C VAL A 478 -15.46 6.90 -11.42
N THR A 479 -15.17 6.20 -12.51
CA THR A 479 -15.87 6.30 -13.79
C THR A 479 -16.56 4.99 -14.15
N ARG A 480 -17.75 5.08 -14.77
CA ARG A 480 -18.46 3.91 -15.32
C ARG A 480 -17.70 3.32 -16.52
N PRO A 481 -17.93 2.04 -16.86
CA PRO A 481 -17.21 1.36 -17.96
C PRO A 481 -17.18 2.13 -19.27
N LYS A 482 -18.29 2.64 -19.76
CA LYS A 482 -18.36 3.42 -21.01
C LYS A 482 -17.43 4.65 -21.00
N VAL A 483 -17.45 5.43 -19.91
CA VAL A 483 -16.58 6.60 -19.77
C VAL A 483 -15.11 6.16 -19.64
N ARG A 484 -14.85 5.01 -18.99
CA ARG A 484 -13.51 4.48 -18.87
C ARG A 484 -12.94 4.04 -20.22
N ILE A 485 -13.73 3.37 -21.06
CA ILE A 485 -13.34 3.02 -22.43
C ILE A 485 -12.93 4.29 -23.19
N GLN A 486 -13.78 5.32 -23.21
CA GLN A 486 -13.47 6.60 -23.85
C GLN A 486 -12.18 7.23 -23.34
N SER A 487 -11.95 7.16 -22.01
CA SER A 487 -10.71 7.67 -21.41
C SER A 487 -9.48 6.82 -21.80
N ILE A 488 -9.63 5.51 -22.02
CA ILE A 488 -8.57 4.64 -22.54
C ILE A 488 -8.27 4.98 -23.99
N GLU A 489 -9.28 5.15 -24.84
CA GLU A 489 -9.14 5.55 -26.24
C GLU A 489 -8.44 6.91 -26.35
N HIS A 490 -8.83 7.87 -25.49
CA HIS A 490 -8.12 9.14 -25.38
C HIS A 490 -6.64 8.94 -24.99
N GLY A 491 -6.39 8.05 -24.01
CA GLY A 491 -5.03 7.67 -23.59
C GLY A 491 -4.20 7.07 -24.74
N LEU A 492 -4.80 6.24 -25.60
CA LEU A 492 -4.14 5.74 -26.81
C LEU A 492 -3.76 6.88 -27.78
N GLY A 493 -4.61 7.91 -27.87
CA GLY A 493 -4.30 9.14 -28.60
C GLY A 493 -3.09 9.91 -28.04
N MET A 494 -2.87 9.85 -26.72
CA MET A 494 -1.66 10.40 -26.09
C MET A 494 -0.42 9.55 -26.38
N LEU A 495 -0.53 8.23 -26.33
CA LEU A 495 0.60 7.32 -26.53
C LEU A 495 1.13 7.32 -27.96
N LYS A 496 0.27 7.50 -28.97
CA LYS A 496 0.62 7.69 -30.38
C LYS A 496 1.60 6.64 -30.93
N TRP A 497 1.35 5.36 -30.64
CA TRP A 497 2.25 4.24 -30.99
C TRP A 497 2.72 4.23 -32.44
N ASN A 498 1.86 4.66 -33.39
CA ASN A 498 2.22 4.70 -34.82
C ASN A 498 3.18 5.86 -35.17
N GLU A 499 3.31 6.86 -34.29
CA GLU A 499 4.21 8.01 -34.48
C GLU A 499 5.47 7.90 -33.62
N ASP A 500 5.57 6.85 -32.77
CA ASP A 500 6.68 6.66 -31.85
C ASP A 500 7.93 6.18 -32.61
N PRO A 501 8.99 7.01 -32.67
CA PRO A 501 10.17 6.69 -33.43
C PRO A 501 11.01 5.54 -32.83
N TYR A 502 10.88 5.30 -31.51
CA TYR A 502 11.54 4.18 -30.85
C TYR A 502 10.88 2.86 -31.23
N LEU A 503 9.54 2.80 -31.21
CA LEU A 503 8.79 1.62 -31.64
C LEU A 503 9.09 1.30 -33.13
N ALA A 504 9.11 2.32 -33.98
CA ALA A 504 9.44 2.15 -35.38
C ALA A 504 10.89 1.64 -35.58
N HIS A 505 11.89 2.18 -34.85
CA HIS A 505 13.28 1.79 -34.94
C HIS A 505 13.52 0.34 -34.53
N TYR A 506 12.89 -0.10 -33.43
CA TYR A 506 13.04 -1.46 -32.92
C TYR A 506 12.08 -2.47 -33.55
N GLY A 507 11.21 -2.06 -34.47
CA GLY A 507 10.28 -2.95 -35.17
C GLY A 507 9.15 -3.48 -34.29
N PHE A 508 8.66 -2.68 -33.35
CA PHE A 508 7.60 -3.08 -32.42
C PHE A 508 6.26 -2.51 -32.86
N LYS A 509 5.29 -3.38 -33.14
CA LYS A 509 3.96 -2.98 -33.59
C LYS A 509 2.87 -3.49 -32.64
N ILE A 510 1.91 -2.64 -32.35
CA ILE A 510 0.80 -2.92 -31.44
C ILE A 510 -0.52 -2.73 -32.20
N ASP A 511 -1.40 -3.71 -32.12
CA ASP A 511 -2.79 -3.57 -32.58
C ASP A 511 -3.53 -2.59 -31.64
N ARG A 512 -4.21 -1.61 -32.20
CA ARG A 512 -4.95 -0.59 -31.43
C ARG A 512 -6.35 -1.03 -31.02
N THR A 513 -6.73 -2.26 -31.32
CA THR A 513 -8.02 -2.84 -30.98
C THR A 513 -7.95 -3.52 -29.62
N MET A 514 -8.89 -3.22 -28.73
CA MET A 514 -8.99 -3.93 -27.45
C MET A 514 -9.18 -5.43 -27.68
N THR A 515 -8.45 -6.25 -26.96
CA THR A 515 -8.56 -7.71 -27.05
C THR A 515 -9.98 -8.18 -26.71
N MET A 516 -10.56 -8.93 -27.62
CA MET A 516 -11.79 -9.71 -27.35
C MET A 516 -11.38 -11.09 -26.84
N THR A 517 -11.97 -11.52 -25.74
CA THR A 517 -11.73 -12.84 -25.16
C THR A 517 -13.02 -13.59 -24.90
N GLN A 518 -12.96 -14.90 -24.99
CA GLN A 518 -14.02 -15.77 -24.50
C GLN A 518 -13.85 -15.96 -22.99
N ALA A 519 -14.85 -15.55 -22.24
CA ALA A 519 -14.94 -15.74 -20.80
C ALA A 519 -16.01 -16.76 -20.44
N ARG A 520 -15.97 -17.22 -19.20
CA ARG A 520 -17.03 -18.05 -18.61
C ARG A 520 -17.79 -17.23 -17.58
N LEU A 521 -19.12 -17.24 -17.67
CA LEU A 521 -19.99 -16.74 -16.59
C LEU A 521 -20.35 -17.93 -15.72
N LEU A 522 -19.65 -18.08 -14.58
CA LEU A 522 -19.90 -19.12 -13.62
C LEU A 522 -21.29 -18.93 -12.96
N GLN A 523 -21.94 -20.04 -12.64
CA GLN A 523 -23.25 -20.00 -11.99
C GLN A 523 -23.12 -19.39 -10.58
N ASN A 524 -23.99 -18.43 -10.26
CA ASN A 524 -24.08 -17.90 -8.91
C ASN A 524 -24.48 -18.99 -7.92
N PRO A 525 -23.92 -18.96 -6.69
CA PRO A 525 -24.35 -19.88 -5.67
C PRO A 525 -25.73 -19.48 -5.12
N VAL A 526 -26.45 -20.45 -4.64
CA VAL A 526 -27.58 -20.21 -3.75
C VAL A 526 -27.03 -19.95 -2.35
N VAL A 527 -27.47 -18.87 -1.71
CA VAL A 527 -27.06 -18.51 -0.35
C VAL A 527 -28.05 -19.09 0.65
N GLN A 528 -27.57 -19.90 1.58
CA GLN A 528 -28.35 -20.57 2.61
C GLN A 528 -28.31 -19.80 3.93
N PHE A 529 -29.50 -19.57 4.48
CA PHE A 529 -29.78 -19.11 5.82
C PHE A 529 -30.31 -20.25 6.67
N ASP A 530 -30.82 -20.02 7.89
CA ASP A 530 -31.37 -21.07 8.74
C ASP A 530 -32.41 -21.97 8.00
N LYS A 531 -33.58 -21.43 7.68
CA LYS A 531 -34.67 -22.16 7.00
C LYS A 531 -34.94 -21.65 5.57
N ALA A 532 -34.12 -20.78 5.04
CA ALA A 532 -34.37 -20.15 3.77
C ALA A 532 -33.11 -20.16 2.89
N THR A 533 -33.32 -20.23 1.59
CA THR A 533 -32.32 -20.06 0.57
C THR A 533 -32.65 -18.85 -0.30
N ILE A 534 -31.62 -18.19 -0.83
CA ILE A 534 -31.75 -17.04 -1.73
C ILE A 534 -30.87 -17.29 -2.94
N ASP A 535 -31.47 -17.11 -4.12
CA ASP A 535 -30.71 -16.93 -5.35
C ASP A 535 -30.37 -15.44 -5.52
N PRO A 536 -29.09 -15.03 -5.48
CA PRO A 536 -28.69 -13.63 -5.65
C PRO A 536 -28.89 -13.10 -7.07
N LYS A 537 -29.27 -13.95 -8.01
CA LYS A 537 -29.46 -13.66 -9.43
C LYS A 537 -28.25 -12.93 -10.04
N THR A 538 -28.42 -12.32 -11.21
CA THR A 538 -27.36 -11.61 -11.92
C THR A 538 -26.78 -10.40 -11.17
N SER A 539 -27.52 -9.84 -10.18
CA SER A 539 -27.02 -8.73 -9.37
C SER A 539 -25.97 -9.14 -8.33
N GLY A 540 -25.93 -10.44 -7.96
CA GLY A 540 -25.11 -10.96 -6.86
C GLY A 540 -25.52 -10.43 -5.48
N ARG A 541 -26.62 -9.70 -5.34
CA ARG A 541 -27.06 -9.05 -4.10
C ARG A 541 -28.27 -9.73 -3.50
N TRP A 542 -28.35 -9.73 -2.18
CA TRP A 542 -29.52 -10.23 -1.45
C TRP A 542 -29.90 -9.30 -0.30
N ASP A 543 -31.05 -9.56 0.31
CA ASP A 543 -31.62 -8.79 1.40
C ASP A 543 -31.76 -9.67 2.64
N LEU A 544 -31.52 -9.11 3.82
CA LEU A 544 -31.67 -9.77 5.10
C LEU A 544 -33.10 -9.72 5.66
N ARG A 545 -34.00 -8.93 5.08
CA ARG A 545 -35.37 -8.79 5.57
C ARG A 545 -36.07 -10.15 5.61
N GLY A 546 -36.66 -10.49 6.77
CA GLY A 546 -37.32 -11.76 6.99
C GLY A 546 -36.42 -13.00 6.99
N LYS A 547 -35.07 -12.83 7.03
CA LYS A 547 -34.11 -13.94 7.07
C LYS A 547 -33.48 -14.08 8.44
N LYS A 548 -33.39 -15.30 8.93
CA LYS A 548 -32.67 -15.68 10.14
C LYS A 548 -31.27 -16.11 9.76
N PHE A 549 -30.29 -15.74 10.57
CA PHE A 549 -28.91 -16.19 10.40
C PHE A 549 -28.82 -17.72 10.37
N LEU A 550 -27.87 -18.23 9.59
CA LEU A 550 -27.67 -19.69 9.48
C LEU A 550 -27.43 -20.31 10.86
N TYR A 551 -26.54 -19.69 11.61
CA TYR A 551 -26.34 -19.99 13.03
C TYR A 551 -26.29 -18.67 13.79
N ALA A 552 -27.22 -18.52 14.74
CA ALA A 552 -27.20 -17.40 15.66
C ALA A 552 -26.07 -17.57 16.69
N ASN A 553 -25.86 -16.56 17.54
CA ASN A 553 -24.93 -16.64 18.67
C ASN A 553 -25.20 -17.93 19.50
N PRO A 554 -24.16 -18.79 19.74
CA PRO A 554 -24.30 -20.05 20.43
C PRO A 554 -24.73 -19.89 21.89
N GLU A 555 -24.35 -18.77 22.52
CA GLU A 555 -24.77 -18.39 23.86
C GLU A 555 -25.72 -17.19 23.78
N PRO A 556 -26.88 -17.19 24.50
CA PRO A 556 -27.73 -16.01 24.57
C PRO A 556 -26.93 -14.78 25.07
N LEU A 557 -27.27 -13.60 24.54
CA LEU A 557 -26.65 -12.34 24.98
C LEU A 557 -27.23 -11.94 26.34
N VAL A 558 -26.51 -12.22 27.40
CA VAL A 558 -26.88 -11.98 28.80
C VAL A 558 -26.11 -10.80 29.37
N SER A 559 -24.76 -10.88 29.29
CA SER A 559 -23.89 -9.85 29.83
C SER A 559 -23.31 -8.98 28.72
N TRP A 560 -23.79 -7.76 28.64
CA TRP A 560 -23.31 -6.75 27.67
C TRP A 560 -23.66 -5.35 28.16
N GLY A 561 -22.93 -4.34 27.73
CA GLY A 561 -23.09 -2.96 28.14
C GLY A 561 -22.88 -1.97 27.02
N VAL A 562 -23.37 -0.76 27.21
CA VAL A 562 -23.30 0.33 26.23
C VAL A 562 -22.63 1.55 26.83
N ALA A 563 -21.71 2.14 26.10
CA ALA A 563 -21.02 3.37 26.49
C ALA A 563 -21.40 4.53 25.56
N ILE A 564 -21.73 5.68 26.15
CA ILE A 564 -21.84 6.97 25.44
C ILE A 564 -20.54 7.71 25.69
N VAL A 565 -19.76 7.95 24.63
CA VAL A 565 -18.48 8.64 24.72
C VAL A 565 -18.70 10.15 24.60
N ASP A 566 -18.08 10.93 25.51
CA ASP A 566 -18.13 12.40 25.55
C ASP A 566 -19.54 13.00 25.48
N ASN A 567 -20.51 12.34 26.09
CA ASN A 567 -21.92 12.76 26.09
C ASN A 567 -22.48 13.07 24.69
N CYS A 568 -21.98 12.44 23.64
CA CYS A 568 -22.29 12.75 22.23
C CYS A 568 -23.77 12.54 21.84
N ILE A 569 -24.56 11.84 22.66
CA ILE A 569 -25.98 11.57 22.43
C ILE A 569 -26.72 11.41 23.75
N GLN A 570 -27.99 11.78 23.79
CA GLN A 570 -28.84 11.62 24.96
C GLN A 570 -29.31 10.16 25.13
N GLU A 571 -29.41 9.72 26.37
CA GLU A 571 -29.78 8.36 26.73
C GLU A 571 -31.12 7.87 26.15
N PRO A 572 -32.21 8.66 26.06
CA PRO A 572 -33.46 8.23 25.44
C PRO A 572 -33.29 7.81 23.98
N ALA A 573 -32.45 8.51 23.20
CA ALA A 573 -32.15 8.13 21.81
C ALA A 573 -31.35 6.83 21.73
N VAL A 574 -30.46 6.56 22.69
CA VAL A 574 -29.76 5.28 22.81
C VAL A 574 -30.72 4.15 23.15
N LYS A 575 -31.66 4.36 24.12
CA LYS A 575 -32.69 3.36 24.47
C LYS A 575 -33.56 3.00 23.27
N ASN A 576 -33.98 4.01 22.48
CA ASN A 576 -34.75 3.77 21.25
C ASN A 576 -33.92 2.95 20.25
N PHE A 577 -32.65 3.31 20.03
CA PHE A 577 -31.76 2.54 19.16
C PHE A 577 -31.60 1.09 19.64
N LEU A 578 -31.38 0.87 20.93
CA LEU A 578 -31.23 -0.46 21.50
C LEU A 578 -32.49 -1.30 21.33
N GLN A 579 -33.69 -0.72 21.50
CA GLN A 579 -34.95 -1.38 21.25
C GLN A 579 -35.02 -1.87 19.79
N VAL A 580 -34.72 -1.00 18.80
CA VAL A 580 -34.73 -1.36 17.38
C VAL A 580 -33.66 -2.41 17.08
N PHE A 581 -32.44 -2.25 17.65
CA PHE A 581 -31.37 -3.22 17.48
C PHE A 581 -31.73 -4.60 18.01
N ILE A 582 -32.23 -4.68 19.23
CA ILE A 582 -32.61 -5.95 19.88
C ILE A 582 -33.72 -6.64 19.09
N GLN A 583 -34.78 -5.90 18.72
CA GLN A 583 -35.86 -6.43 17.86
C GLN A 583 -35.32 -6.94 16.54
N THR A 584 -34.45 -6.19 15.90
CA THR A 584 -33.81 -6.59 14.62
C THR A 584 -32.94 -7.85 14.80
N TYR A 585 -32.16 -7.93 15.88
CA TYR A 585 -31.28 -9.07 16.13
C TYR A 585 -32.10 -10.34 16.43
N ILE A 586 -33.13 -10.23 17.26
CA ILE A 586 -34.07 -11.35 17.51
C ILE A 586 -34.79 -11.75 16.22
N GLY A 587 -35.23 -10.80 15.40
CA GLY A 587 -35.83 -11.06 14.09
C GLY A 587 -34.88 -11.85 13.16
N HIS A 588 -33.58 -11.62 13.25
CA HIS A 588 -32.55 -12.41 12.55
C HIS A 588 -32.16 -13.71 13.27
N GLY A 589 -32.90 -14.14 14.30
CA GLY A 589 -32.64 -15.37 15.03
C GLY A 589 -31.62 -15.22 16.16
N GLY A 590 -31.11 -14.03 16.43
CA GLY A 590 -30.25 -13.75 17.59
C GLY A 590 -30.96 -14.00 18.93
N ARG A 591 -30.22 -14.56 19.87
CA ARG A 591 -30.76 -14.86 21.21
C ARG A 591 -30.30 -13.79 22.19
N VAL A 592 -31.25 -13.04 22.77
CA VAL A 592 -30.98 -11.95 23.72
C VAL A 592 -31.84 -12.18 24.98
N THR A 593 -31.22 -12.44 26.10
CA THR A 593 -31.88 -12.60 27.40
C THR A 593 -31.99 -11.22 28.09
N ASN A 594 -30.88 -10.49 28.18
CA ASN A 594 -30.86 -9.15 28.77
C ASN A 594 -31.25 -8.10 27.73
N LYS A 595 -32.47 -7.57 27.84
CA LYS A 595 -32.99 -6.53 26.93
C LYS A 595 -32.73 -5.10 27.42
N THR A 596 -32.19 -4.93 28.64
CA THR A 596 -31.91 -3.64 29.29
C THR A 596 -30.48 -3.59 29.81
N PRO A 597 -29.46 -3.55 28.86
CA PRO A 597 -28.08 -3.46 29.28
C PRO A 597 -27.78 -2.13 29.96
N PRO A 598 -26.80 -2.04 30.88
CA PRO A 598 -26.42 -0.78 31.48
C PRO A 598 -25.85 0.17 30.45
N ILE A 599 -26.25 1.44 30.54
CA ILE A 599 -25.77 2.53 29.69
C ILE A 599 -24.89 3.43 30.55
N MET A 600 -23.64 3.58 30.20
CA MET A 600 -22.65 4.36 30.95
C MET A 600 -22.16 5.54 30.13
N LYS A 601 -22.00 6.70 30.72
CA LYS A 601 -21.34 7.86 30.13
C LYS A 601 -19.86 7.83 30.48
N ILE A 602 -19.00 7.91 29.47
CA ILE A 602 -17.55 7.81 29.67
C ILE A 602 -16.82 8.89 28.85
N SER A 603 -15.61 9.20 29.26
CA SER A 603 -14.74 10.15 28.55
C SER A 603 -13.98 9.46 27.40
N GLY A 604 -13.87 10.17 26.25
CA GLY A 604 -12.99 9.82 25.13
C GLY A 604 -11.57 10.38 25.27
N ALA A 605 -11.27 11.08 26.37
CA ALA A 605 -9.91 11.57 26.64
C ALA A 605 -8.93 10.41 26.71
N PRO A 606 -7.75 10.52 26.09
CA PRO A 606 -6.80 9.39 25.95
C PRO A 606 -6.40 8.69 27.24
N ASP A 607 -6.25 9.44 28.31
CA ASP A 607 -5.90 8.96 29.66
C ASP A 607 -7.08 8.33 30.42
N LYS A 608 -8.32 8.56 29.98
CA LYS A 608 -9.56 8.08 30.62
C LYS A 608 -10.22 6.90 29.93
N ILE A 609 -9.80 6.54 28.71
CA ILE A 609 -10.43 5.47 27.93
C ILE A 609 -10.36 4.13 28.65
N ALA A 610 -9.23 3.79 29.29
CA ALA A 610 -9.08 2.51 30.00
C ALA A 610 -10.06 2.39 31.17
N GLU A 611 -10.18 3.46 31.96
CA GLU A 611 -11.14 3.57 33.07
C GLU A 611 -12.59 3.46 32.57
N GLY A 612 -12.90 4.17 31.48
CA GLY A 612 -14.22 4.11 30.85
C GLY A 612 -14.60 2.70 30.37
N VAL A 613 -13.68 1.98 29.72
CA VAL A 613 -13.91 0.58 29.32
C VAL A 613 -14.13 -0.31 30.53
N GLN A 614 -13.35 -0.15 31.62
CA GLN A 614 -13.50 -0.92 32.85
C GLN A 614 -14.85 -0.64 33.52
N THR A 615 -15.27 0.63 33.55
CA THR A 615 -16.58 1.04 34.11
C THR A 615 -17.72 0.33 33.43
N VAL A 616 -17.76 0.36 32.08
CA VAL A 616 -18.81 -0.32 31.30
C VAL A 616 -18.76 -1.83 31.49
N ARG A 617 -17.54 -2.42 31.49
CA ARG A 617 -17.33 -3.85 31.74
C ARG A 617 -17.84 -4.27 33.10
N ASN A 618 -17.50 -3.51 34.14
CA ASN A 618 -17.92 -3.81 35.51
C ASN A 618 -19.44 -3.68 35.66
N ALA A 619 -20.05 -2.61 35.13
CA ALA A 619 -21.50 -2.42 35.19
C ALA A 619 -22.27 -3.57 34.52
N ALA A 620 -21.82 -3.99 33.33
CA ALA A 620 -22.43 -5.11 32.64
C ALA A 620 -22.20 -6.45 33.36
N GLY A 621 -21.01 -6.65 33.91
CA GLY A 621 -20.65 -7.86 34.65
C GLY A 621 -21.43 -7.99 35.98
N GLN A 622 -21.56 -6.89 36.72
CA GLN A 622 -22.34 -6.87 37.97
C GLN A 622 -23.82 -7.11 37.74
N GLN A 623 -24.40 -6.49 36.71
CA GLN A 623 -25.82 -6.72 36.40
C GLN A 623 -26.12 -8.19 36.06
N ALA A 624 -25.24 -8.80 35.27
CA ALA A 624 -25.45 -10.16 34.76
C ALA A 624 -24.75 -11.25 35.60
N LYS A 625 -23.95 -10.88 36.61
CA LYS A 625 -23.12 -11.78 37.44
C LYS A 625 -22.19 -12.69 36.63
N GLN A 626 -21.77 -12.22 35.45
CA GLN A 626 -20.81 -12.92 34.58
C GLN A 626 -20.01 -11.93 33.72
N ILE A 627 -18.88 -12.40 33.18
CA ILE A 627 -18.02 -11.60 32.29
C ILE A 627 -18.82 -11.17 31.06
N PRO A 628 -18.77 -9.87 30.66
CA PRO A 628 -19.49 -9.42 29.48
C PRO A 628 -19.05 -10.14 28.19
N GLN A 629 -20.02 -10.47 27.36
CA GLN A 629 -19.79 -11.14 26.07
C GLN A 629 -19.35 -10.12 25.01
N ILE A 630 -19.89 -8.89 25.06
CA ILE A 630 -19.55 -7.79 24.14
C ILE A 630 -19.88 -6.43 24.77
N LEU A 631 -19.09 -5.41 24.43
CA LEU A 631 -19.35 -4.03 24.81
C LEU A 631 -19.59 -3.16 23.58
N PHE A 632 -20.55 -2.25 23.67
CA PHE A 632 -20.92 -1.30 22.62
C PHE A 632 -20.42 0.11 23.00
N PHE A 633 -19.83 0.82 22.03
CA PHE A 633 -19.33 2.18 22.22
C PHE A 633 -19.90 3.11 21.14
N ILE A 634 -20.57 4.18 21.56
CA ILE A 634 -21.11 5.20 20.67
C ILE A 634 -20.10 6.33 20.63
N LEU A 635 -19.45 6.53 19.47
CA LEU A 635 -18.41 7.50 19.25
C LEU A 635 -18.98 8.79 18.64
N PRO A 636 -18.48 9.98 19.06
CA PRO A 636 -18.96 11.26 18.56
C PRO A 636 -18.66 11.48 17.09
N ASP A 637 -17.53 10.99 16.62
CA ASP A 637 -17.03 11.18 15.26
C ASP A 637 -16.28 9.96 14.72
N ARG A 638 -15.61 10.13 13.57
CA ARG A 638 -14.76 9.10 12.95
C ARG A 638 -13.28 9.29 13.32
N ASN A 639 -12.98 9.62 14.56
CA ASN A 639 -11.62 9.77 15.05
C ASN A 639 -10.93 8.40 15.13
N SER A 640 -9.96 8.16 14.24
CA SER A 640 -9.22 6.90 14.19
C SER A 640 -8.41 6.63 15.45
N PHE A 641 -7.83 7.69 16.04
CA PHE A 641 -7.02 7.58 17.25
C PHE A 641 -7.84 7.13 18.46
N MET A 642 -9.00 7.73 18.69
CA MET A 642 -9.94 7.32 19.73
C MET A 642 -10.42 5.88 19.50
N TYR A 643 -10.81 5.55 18.27
CA TYR A 643 -11.23 4.21 17.89
C TYR A 643 -10.15 3.15 18.20
N GLU A 644 -8.91 3.38 17.79
CA GLU A 644 -7.80 2.46 18.01
C GLU A 644 -7.52 2.26 19.50
N ARG A 645 -7.61 3.32 20.31
CA ARG A 645 -7.42 3.22 21.77
C ARG A 645 -8.52 2.42 22.47
N PHE A 646 -9.78 2.62 22.09
CA PHE A 646 -10.86 1.77 22.60
C PHE A 646 -10.63 0.31 22.20
N LYS A 647 -10.22 0.04 20.98
CA LYS A 647 -9.93 -1.31 20.50
C LYS A 647 -8.76 -1.95 21.26
N LYS A 648 -7.68 -1.21 21.45
CA LYS A 648 -6.52 -1.64 22.21
C LYS A 648 -6.92 -2.08 23.64
N ASN A 649 -7.63 -1.24 24.36
CA ASN A 649 -8.06 -1.57 25.71
C ASN A 649 -9.01 -2.76 25.78
N ASN A 650 -10.00 -2.81 24.89
CA ASN A 650 -10.91 -3.95 24.86
C ASN A 650 -10.18 -5.25 24.54
N GLU A 651 -9.37 -5.27 23.46
CA GLU A 651 -8.82 -6.50 22.89
C GLU A 651 -7.56 -6.96 23.64
N CYS A 652 -6.62 -6.04 23.95
CA CYS A 652 -5.32 -6.38 24.55
C CYS A 652 -5.36 -6.37 26.09
N ARG A 653 -6.14 -5.49 26.72
CA ARG A 653 -6.20 -5.39 28.18
C ARG A 653 -7.25 -6.30 28.81
N PHE A 654 -8.48 -6.24 28.30
CA PHE A 654 -9.61 -6.90 28.94
C PHE A 654 -10.10 -8.18 28.24
N ALA A 655 -9.46 -8.60 27.15
CA ALA A 655 -9.89 -9.70 26.29
C ALA A 655 -11.37 -9.61 25.87
N MET A 656 -11.85 -8.40 25.56
CA MET A 656 -13.26 -8.09 25.40
C MET A 656 -13.63 -7.85 23.95
N MET A 657 -14.66 -8.54 23.47
CA MET A 657 -15.29 -8.20 22.19
C MET A 657 -15.94 -6.82 22.29
N SER A 658 -15.83 -6.04 21.21
CA SER A 658 -16.42 -4.70 21.20
C SER A 658 -16.99 -4.31 19.85
N GLN A 659 -18.07 -3.50 19.87
CA GLN A 659 -18.71 -2.93 18.70
C GLN A 659 -18.74 -1.41 18.83
N MET A 660 -18.04 -0.70 17.92
CA MET A 660 -18.10 0.76 17.84
C MET A 660 -19.19 1.18 16.86
N MET A 661 -19.91 2.23 17.23
CA MET A 661 -20.99 2.83 16.43
C MET A 661 -20.80 4.34 16.37
N ASN A 662 -21.16 4.94 15.24
CA ASN A 662 -21.14 6.38 15.10
C ASN A 662 -22.46 7.00 15.55
N VAL A 663 -22.42 8.09 16.30
CA VAL A 663 -23.57 8.80 16.85
C VAL A 663 -24.65 9.12 15.81
N ALA A 664 -24.25 9.55 14.60
CA ALA A 664 -25.20 9.93 13.54
C ALA A 664 -26.07 8.76 13.06
N HIS A 665 -25.59 7.53 13.19
CA HIS A 665 -26.39 6.32 12.85
C HIS A 665 -27.23 5.83 14.02
N VAL A 666 -26.72 5.96 15.25
CA VAL A 666 -27.45 5.62 16.46
C VAL A 666 -28.66 6.53 16.61
N ALA A 667 -28.49 7.85 16.43
CA ALA A 667 -29.57 8.83 16.50
C ALA A 667 -30.72 8.55 15.50
N LYS A 668 -30.41 7.97 14.33
CA LYS A 668 -31.42 7.64 13.31
C LYS A 668 -32.14 6.32 13.55
N ALA A 669 -31.56 5.41 14.31
CA ALA A 669 -32.08 4.08 14.67
C ALA A 669 -32.68 3.29 13.49
N GLN A 670 -32.10 3.36 12.30
CA GLN A 670 -32.64 2.72 11.10
C GLN A 670 -32.49 1.19 11.15
N PRO A 671 -33.56 0.40 10.90
CA PRO A 671 -33.50 -1.07 10.94
C PRO A 671 -32.45 -1.66 9.98
N GLN A 672 -32.25 -1.09 8.80
CA GLN A 672 -31.23 -1.54 7.85
C GLN A 672 -29.81 -1.39 8.42
N TYR A 673 -29.54 -0.30 9.15
CA TYR A 673 -28.25 -0.13 9.84
C TYR A 673 -28.12 -1.14 10.98
N CYS A 674 -29.19 -1.36 11.76
CA CYS A 674 -29.21 -2.37 12.82
C CYS A 674 -28.94 -3.77 12.25
N SER A 675 -29.54 -4.17 11.13
CA SER A 675 -29.23 -5.44 10.45
C SER A 675 -27.75 -5.60 10.09
N ASN A 676 -27.12 -4.53 9.59
CA ASN A 676 -25.68 -4.55 9.29
C ASN A 676 -24.80 -4.66 10.54
N VAL A 677 -25.24 -4.07 11.67
CA VAL A 677 -24.56 -4.23 12.97
C VAL A 677 -24.79 -5.64 13.51
N CYS A 678 -26.00 -6.18 13.38
CA CYS A 678 -26.35 -7.53 13.81
C CYS A 678 -25.47 -8.60 13.16
N MET A 679 -25.17 -8.50 11.85
CA MET A 679 -24.24 -9.42 11.18
C MET A 679 -22.87 -9.46 11.88
N LYS A 680 -22.31 -8.28 12.20
CA LYS A 680 -21.00 -8.18 12.86
C LYS A 680 -21.05 -8.70 14.29
N VAL A 681 -22.10 -8.37 15.02
CA VAL A 681 -22.28 -8.83 16.40
C VAL A 681 -22.43 -10.34 16.43
N ASN A 682 -23.25 -10.91 15.56
CA ASN A 682 -23.42 -12.35 15.45
C ASN A 682 -22.11 -13.08 15.18
N ALA A 683 -21.33 -12.61 14.20
CA ALA A 683 -20.02 -13.18 13.85
C ALA A 683 -19.02 -13.09 15.02
N LYS A 684 -18.98 -11.96 15.76
CA LYS A 684 -18.16 -11.79 16.97
C LYS A 684 -18.56 -12.73 18.10
N LEU A 685 -19.85 -12.98 18.25
CA LEU A 685 -20.41 -13.87 19.27
C LEU A 685 -20.41 -15.35 18.87
N GLY A 686 -19.77 -15.70 17.74
CA GLY A 686 -19.59 -17.09 17.33
C GLY A 686 -20.62 -17.62 16.34
N GLY A 687 -21.57 -16.80 15.91
CA GLY A 687 -22.57 -17.18 14.90
C GLY A 687 -22.06 -17.07 13.46
N THR A 688 -22.88 -17.55 12.53
CA THR A 688 -22.62 -17.52 11.08
C THR A 688 -23.82 -16.92 10.37
N THR A 689 -23.61 -15.91 9.55
CA THR A 689 -24.71 -15.21 8.85
C THR A 689 -25.36 -16.09 7.79
N CYS A 690 -24.57 -16.65 6.90
CA CYS A 690 -25.00 -17.51 5.80
C CYS A 690 -23.83 -18.36 5.30
N LYS A 691 -24.11 -19.38 4.51
CA LYS A 691 -23.14 -20.17 3.73
C LYS A 691 -23.64 -20.32 2.29
N VAL A 692 -22.77 -20.80 1.42
CA VAL A 692 -23.21 -21.31 0.12
C VAL A 692 -23.98 -22.61 0.35
N ALA A 693 -25.14 -22.75 -0.25
CA ALA A 693 -25.94 -23.97 -0.17
C ALA A 693 -25.22 -25.14 -0.87
N ASP A 694 -25.41 -26.32 -0.34
CA ASP A 694 -24.88 -27.54 -0.93
C ASP A 694 -25.50 -27.78 -2.33
N MET A 695 -24.68 -28.25 -3.25
CA MET A 695 -25.14 -28.60 -4.60
C MET A 695 -26.05 -29.85 -4.57
N LYS A 696 -26.88 -29.99 -5.58
CA LYS A 696 -27.68 -31.20 -5.83
C LYS A 696 -27.28 -31.78 -7.19
N PRO A 697 -26.67 -32.97 -7.27
CA PRO A 697 -26.19 -33.84 -6.17
C PRO A 697 -25.06 -33.18 -5.36
N PRO A 698 -24.89 -33.59 -4.10
CA PRO A 698 -23.89 -32.99 -3.22
C PRO A 698 -22.46 -33.12 -3.80
N LYS A 699 -21.79 -32.00 -3.96
CA LYS A 699 -20.36 -31.90 -4.31
C LYS A 699 -19.70 -30.92 -3.35
N PRO A 700 -19.14 -31.40 -2.24
CA PRO A 700 -18.54 -30.53 -1.25
C PRO A 700 -17.33 -29.78 -1.82
N PHE A 701 -17.09 -28.56 -1.35
CA PHE A 701 -15.86 -27.82 -1.68
C PHE A 701 -14.62 -28.48 -1.10
N PHE A 702 -14.77 -29.09 0.08
CA PHE A 702 -13.70 -29.75 0.81
C PHE A 702 -14.02 -31.24 0.98
N PRO A 703 -13.57 -32.11 0.08
CA PRO A 703 -13.78 -33.54 0.18
C PRO A 703 -12.95 -34.18 1.31
N ARG A 704 -12.01 -33.45 1.88
CA ARG A 704 -11.11 -33.87 2.98
C ARG A 704 -11.13 -32.82 4.07
N ALA A 705 -10.62 -33.18 5.26
CA ALA A 705 -10.39 -32.19 6.33
C ALA A 705 -9.47 -31.08 5.82
N THR A 706 -10.03 -29.89 5.62
CA THR A 706 -9.35 -28.79 4.94
C THR A 706 -9.32 -27.55 5.80
N MET A 707 -8.18 -26.90 5.82
CA MET A 707 -7.95 -25.61 6.44
C MET A 707 -7.73 -24.56 5.35
N VAL A 708 -8.28 -23.39 5.52
CA VAL A 708 -8.04 -22.24 4.65
C VAL A 708 -7.32 -21.15 5.44
N ILE A 709 -6.17 -20.74 4.94
CA ILE A 709 -5.35 -19.67 5.52
C ILE A 709 -5.32 -18.49 4.55
N GLY A 710 -5.50 -17.28 5.06
CA GLY A 710 -5.28 -16.04 4.31
C GLY A 710 -4.19 -15.22 4.95
N ALA A 711 -3.35 -14.56 4.15
CA ALA A 711 -2.30 -13.69 4.65
C ALA A 711 -2.22 -12.36 3.91
N ASP A 712 -1.84 -11.34 4.66
CA ASP A 712 -1.60 -9.98 4.16
C ASP A 712 -0.55 -9.28 5.02
N VAL A 713 0.24 -8.42 4.40
CA VAL A 713 1.16 -7.53 5.09
C VAL A 713 0.84 -6.08 4.75
N SER A 714 0.37 -5.33 5.73
CA SER A 714 0.07 -3.91 5.55
C SER A 714 1.27 -3.04 5.91
N HIS A 715 1.69 -2.19 4.97
CA HIS A 715 2.79 -1.25 5.20
C HIS A 715 2.29 0.09 5.74
N ALA A 716 3.15 0.75 6.51
CA ALA A 716 2.96 2.14 6.90
C ALA A 716 3.02 3.08 5.69
N THR A 717 2.58 4.32 5.87
CA THR A 717 2.65 5.36 4.83
C THR A 717 4.10 5.51 4.34
N PRO A 718 4.32 5.69 3.02
CA PRO A 718 5.67 5.91 2.49
C PRO A 718 6.38 7.05 3.23
N GLY A 719 7.63 6.79 3.68
CA GLY A 719 8.42 7.72 4.50
C GLY A 719 8.19 7.60 6.02
N SER A 720 7.23 6.80 6.48
CA SER A 720 7.07 6.47 7.89
C SER A 720 8.08 5.39 8.31
N PRO A 721 8.71 5.51 9.50
CA PRO A 721 9.61 4.50 10.03
C PRO A 721 8.87 3.33 10.70
N GLN A 722 7.55 3.34 10.73
CA GLN A 722 6.76 2.32 11.40
C GLN A 722 6.88 0.95 10.73
N SER A 723 6.83 -0.10 11.55
CA SER A 723 6.84 -1.49 11.09
C SER A 723 5.66 -1.82 10.20
N SER A 724 5.85 -2.76 9.30
CA SER A 724 4.77 -3.44 8.59
C SER A 724 4.00 -4.34 9.55
N MET A 725 2.74 -4.64 9.25
CA MET A 725 1.89 -5.50 10.06
C MET A 725 1.55 -6.75 9.28
N ALA A 726 2.12 -7.87 9.69
CA ALA A 726 1.77 -9.18 9.15
C ALA A 726 0.50 -9.71 9.81
N CYS A 727 -0.29 -10.44 9.04
CA CYS A 727 -1.50 -11.09 9.52
C CYS A 727 -1.65 -12.47 8.87
N LEU A 728 -2.05 -13.45 9.67
CA LEU A 728 -2.59 -14.72 9.23
C LEU A 728 -4.04 -14.85 9.69
N THR A 729 -4.92 -15.27 8.80
CA THR A 729 -6.29 -15.68 9.12
C THR A 729 -6.43 -17.17 8.85
N MET A 730 -7.24 -17.85 9.64
CA MET A 730 -7.44 -19.30 9.55
C MET A 730 -8.91 -19.65 9.71
N SER A 731 -9.44 -20.47 8.81
CA SER A 731 -10.83 -20.95 8.92
C SER A 731 -11.06 -21.72 10.21
N MET A 732 -12.17 -21.46 10.90
CA MET A 732 -12.55 -22.09 12.18
C MET A 732 -13.86 -22.89 12.09
N ASP A 733 -14.21 -23.31 10.89
CA ASP A 733 -15.30 -24.21 10.61
C ASP A 733 -15.03 -24.99 9.31
N SER A 734 -15.75 -26.08 9.10
CA SER A 734 -15.63 -26.97 7.95
C SER A 734 -16.13 -26.36 6.63
N THR A 735 -16.78 -25.20 6.67
CA THR A 735 -17.33 -24.52 5.48
C THR A 735 -16.57 -23.25 5.12
N ALA A 736 -15.48 -22.94 5.83
CA ALA A 736 -14.67 -21.74 5.67
C ALA A 736 -15.48 -20.42 5.67
N CYS A 737 -16.48 -20.34 6.55
CA CYS A 737 -17.27 -19.14 6.76
C CYS A 737 -16.67 -18.23 7.84
N ARG A 738 -16.15 -18.81 8.93
CA ARG A 738 -15.58 -18.10 10.08
C ARG A 738 -14.08 -18.21 10.10
N TYR A 739 -13.43 -17.10 10.45
CA TYR A 739 -11.96 -17.03 10.47
C TYR A 739 -11.45 -16.44 11.78
N ALA A 740 -10.49 -17.09 12.41
CA ALA A 740 -9.64 -16.49 13.43
C ALA A 740 -8.52 -15.67 12.76
N ALA A 741 -7.94 -14.73 13.51
CA ALA A 741 -6.80 -13.97 13.03
C ALA A 741 -5.72 -13.83 14.10
N ALA A 742 -4.47 -13.87 13.66
CA ALA A 742 -3.30 -13.49 14.44
C ALA A 742 -2.51 -12.43 13.67
N VAL A 743 -1.94 -11.49 14.40
CA VAL A 743 -1.23 -10.33 13.86
C VAL A 743 0.07 -10.10 14.57
N GLN A 744 1.08 -9.55 13.85
CA GLN A 744 2.37 -9.22 14.41
C GLN A 744 3.09 -8.11 13.62
N THR A 745 4.01 -7.40 14.25
CA THR A 745 4.95 -6.52 13.56
C THR A 745 5.91 -7.34 12.69
N ASN A 746 6.29 -6.80 11.52
CA ASN A 746 7.06 -7.54 10.52
C ASN A 746 8.24 -6.74 9.93
N GLY A 747 8.78 -5.81 10.72
CA GLY A 747 9.88 -4.95 10.27
C GLY A 747 9.44 -3.82 9.34
N GLN A 748 10.37 -2.94 8.99
CA GLN A 748 10.06 -1.79 8.14
C GLN A 748 10.03 -2.19 6.66
N ARG A 749 8.85 -2.11 6.04
CA ARG A 749 8.63 -2.46 4.62
C ARG A 749 9.01 -3.90 4.24
N VAL A 750 9.03 -4.80 5.19
CA VAL A 750 9.26 -6.22 4.94
C VAL A 750 7.95 -6.85 4.50
N GLU A 751 7.91 -7.36 3.28
CA GLU A 751 6.71 -8.03 2.70
C GLU A 751 6.62 -9.48 3.12
N MET A 752 7.74 -10.23 3.12
CA MET A 752 7.74 -11.64 3.51
C MET A 752 7.54 -11.78 5.02
N ILE A 753 6.66 -12.68 5.41
CA ILE A 753 6.40 -12.95 6.83
C ILE A 753 7.61 -13.72 7.40
N SER A 754 8.20 -13.18 8.48
CA SER A 754 9.38 -13.78 9.08
C SER A 754 9.07 -15.13 9.75
N PRO A 755 10.06 -16.03 9.90
CA PRO A 755 9.89 -17.34 10.56
C PRO A 755 9.32 -17.21 11.99
N ASP A 756 9.79 -16.24 12.77
CA ASP A 756 9.29 -15.99 14.14
C ASP A 756 7.83 -15.58 14.14
N ASN A 757 7.44 -14.73 13.18
CA ASN A 757 6.05 -14.32 13.03
C ASN A 757 5.16 -15.49 12.57
N ILE A 758 5.66 -16.34 11.68
CA ILE A 758 4.98 -17.58 11.29
C ILE A 758 4.74 -18.44 12.53
N ASN A 759 5.78 -18.71 13.32
CA ASN A 759 5.65 -19.51 14.55
C ASN A 759 4.64 -18.91 15.53
N SER A 760 4.78 -17.62 15.83
CA SER A 760 3.94 -16.94 16.84
C SER A 760 2.47 -16.79 16.40
N MET A 761 2.18 -16.73 15.11
CA MET A 761 0.82 -16.57 14.57
C MET A 761 0.18 -17.91 14.19
N LEU A 762 0.92 -18.78 13.48
CA LEU A 762 0.38 -20.02 12.93
C LEU A 762 0.11 -21.06 14.03
N ILE A 763 1.09 -21.34 14.90
CA ILE A 763 1.01 -22.47 15.84
C ILE A 763 -0.17 -22.32 16.82
N PRO A 764 -0.41 -21.16 17.46
CA PRO A 764 -1.56 -21.01 18.33
C PRO A 764 -2.91 -21.18 17.61
N LEU A 765 -3.04 -20.66 16.38
CA LEU A 765 -4.27 -20.81 15.59
C LEU A 765 -4.47 -22.27 15.15
N PHE A 766 -3.39 -22.94 14.75
CA PHE A 766 -3.44 -24.34 14.32
C PHE A 766 -3.85 -25.27 15.48
N LYS A 767 -3.36 -25.04 16.70
CA LYS A 767 -3.77 -25.78 17.91
C LYS A 767 -5.29 -25.60 18.15
N GLU A 768 -5.79 -24.37 18.07
CA GLU A 768 -7.22 -24.10 18.20
C GLU A 768 -8.05 -24.81 17.12
N TRP A 769 -7.53 -24.85 15.90
CA TRP A 769 -8.19 -25.54 14.78
C TRP A 769 -8.27 -27.07 15.03
N VAL A 770 -7.17 -27.68 15.44
CA VAL A 770 -7.12 -29.12 15.76
C VAL A 770 -8.14 -29.49 16.85
N ILE A 771 -8.28 -28.65 17.87
CA ILE A 771 -9.24 -28.87 18.95
C ILE A 771 -10.68 -28.66 18.50
N LYS A 772 -10.96 -27.51 17.88
CA LYS A 772 -12.34 -27.04 17.61
C LYS A 772 -12.95 -27.59 16.31
N VAL A 773 -12.12 -27.76 15.29
CA VAL A 773 -12.56 -28.16 13.94
C VAL A 773 -12.14 -29.59 13.63
N GLY A 774 -10.88 -29.90 13.85
CA GLY A 774 -10.26 -31.20 13.55
C GLY A 774 -10.59 -32.29 14.55
N LYS A 775 -11.22 -31.98 15.70
CA LYS A 775 -11.57 -32.95 16.75
C LYS A 775 -10.39 -33.85 17.16
N GLY A 776 -9.22 -33.24 17.34
CA GLY A 776 -7.97 -33.94 17.65
C GLY A 776 -7.09 -34.29 16.44
N SER A 777 -7.58 -34.13 15.22
CA SER A 777 -6.83 -34.42 14.00
C SER A 777 -6.43 -33.15 13.26
N GLY A 778 -5.27 -33.16 12.60
CA GLY A 778 -4.84 -32.06 11.73
C GLY A 778 -5.57 -32.05 10.38
N PRO A 779 -5.44 -31.00 9.59
CA PRO A 779 -5.98 -30.96 8.23
C PRO A 779 -5.16 -31.88 7.32
N MET A 780 -5.85 -32.41 6.30
CA MET A 780 -5.19 -33.15 5.20
C MET A 780 -4.80 -32.23 4.05
N HIS A 781 -5.43 -31.08 3.95
CA HIS A 781 -5.20 -30.07 2.90
C HIS A 781 -5.25 -28.67 3.46
N ILE A 782 -4.31 -27.82 3.06
CA ILE A 782 -4.27 -26.40 3.39
C ILE A 782 -4.31 -25.58 2.10
N TYR A 783 -5.32 -24.73 1.98
CA TYR A 783 -5.32 -23.64 1.01
C TYR A 783 -4.67 -22.41 1.65
N TYR A 784 -3.60 -21.90 1.04
CA TYR A 784 -2.94 -20.67 1.47
C TYR A 784 -3.15 -19.57 0.41
N PHE A 785 -3.89 -18.53 0.77
CA PHE A 785 -4.15 -17.38 -0.08
C PHE A 785 -3.35 -16.17 0.41
N ARG A 786 -2.50 -15.60 -0.46
CA ARG A 786 -1.56 -14.51 -0.14
C ARG A 786 -1.84 -13.28 -1.02
N ASP A 787 -1.98 -12.07 -0.41
CA ASP A 787 -2.04 -10.79 -1.15
C ASP A 787 -0.80 -9.93 -0.87
N GLY A 788 -0.56 -8.96 -1.72
CA GLY A 788 0.49 -7.96 -1.56
C GLY A 788 1.80 -8.27 -2.25
N VAL A 789 2.07 -9.51 -2.62
CA VAL A 789 3.31 -9.95 -3.28
C VAL A 789 3.28 -9.75 -4.79
N SER A 790 4.44 -9.49 -5.37
CA SER A 790 4.65 -9.38 -6.81
C SER A 790 5.07 -10.72 -7.43
N GLU A 791 4.98 -10.84 -8.75
CA GLU A 791 5.40 -12.05 -9.48
C GLU A 791 6.86 -12.43 -9.18
N GLY A 792 7.77 -11.46 -9.09
CA GLY A 792 9.16 -11.70 -8.71
C GLY A 792 9.39 -12.09 -7.25
N GLN A 793 8.32 -12.24 -6.45
CA GLN A 793 8.37 -12.70 -5.06
C GLN A 793 7.68 -14.05 -4.83
N PHE A 794 7.19 -14.70 -5.89
CA PHE A 794 6.48 -15.98 -5.75
C PHE A 794 7.37 -17.07 -5.17
N GLU A 795 8.62 -17.15 -5.63
CA GLU A 795 9.61 -18.07 -5.08
C GLU A 795 9.87 -17.82 -3.60
N HIS A 796 9.90 -16.56 -3.18
CA HIS A 796 10.05 -16.19 -1.77
C HIS A 796 8.86 -16.64 -0.94
N VAL A 797 7.62 -16.53 -1.47
CA VAL A 797 6.44 -17.08 -0.77
C VAL A 797 6.58 -18.57 -0.56
N ILE A 798 7.02 -19.31 -1.58
CA ILE A 798 7.19 -20.77 -1.49
C ILE A 798 8.33 -21.12 -0.54
N ASN A 799 9.54 -20.58 -0.78
CA ASN A 799 10.76 -20.99 -0.12
C ASN A 799 10.94 -20.37 1.28
N GLN A 800 10.29 -19.25 1.58
CA GLN A 800 10.34 -18.62 2.90
C GLN A 800 9.06 -18.85 3.69
N GLU A 801 7.89 -18.37 3.22
CA GLU A 801 6.67 -18.43 4.02
C GLU A 801 6.17 -19.89 4.13
N VAL A 802 5.91 -20.57 3.00
CA VAL A 802 5.34 -21.92 3.00
C VAL A 802 6.31 -22.94 3.58
N LYS A 803 7.58 -22.89 3.21
CA LYS A 803 8.62 -23.77 3.78
C LYS A 803 8.72 -23.63 5.29
N ASN A 804 8.76 -22.38 5.81
CA ASN A 804 8.79 -22.15 7.25
C ASN A 804 7.49 -22.55 7.95
N MET A 805 6.32 -22.42 7.30
CA MET A 805 5.06 -22.95 7.83
C MET A 805 5.10 -24.47 7.97
N LYS A 806 5.60 -25.19 6.96
CA LYS A 806 5.78 -26.66 7.01
C LYS A 806 6.72 -27.06 8.13
N ILE A 807 7.88 -26.44 8.23
CA ILE A 807 8.87 -26.69 9.31
C ILE A 807 8.26 -26.43 10.69
N ALA A 808 7.54 -25.33 10.86
CA ALA A 808 6.90 -24.98 12.11
C ALA A 808 5.84 -26.01 12.53
N LEU A 809 5.03 -26.49 11.60
CA LEU A 809 4.00 -27.48 11.83
C LEU A 809 4.63 -28.86 12.14
N GLU A 810 5.67 -29.26 11.43
CA GLU A 810 6.38 -30.52 11.68
C GLU A 810 7.06 -30.51 13.06
N LYS A 811 7.70 -29.41 13.42
CA LYS A 811 8.32 -29.24 14.75
C LYS A 811 7.29 -29.28 15.88
N ALA A 812 6.09 -28.71 15.67
CA ALA A 812 5.07 -28.61 16.71
C ALA A 812 4.15 -29.84 16.83
N PHE A 813 3.93 -30.57 15.72
CA PHE A 813 2.93 -31.66 15.63
C PHE A 813 3.52 -32.98 15.13
N GLY A 814 4.83 -33.04 14.91
CA GLY A 814 5.55 -34.22 14.47
C GLY A 814 5.40 -34.55 12.98
N PRO A 815 5.96 -35.68 12.50
CA PRO A 815 6.10 -36.01 11.09
C PRO A 815 4.78 -36.17 10.32
N LYS A 816 3.66 -36.36 11.02
CA LYS A 816 2.32 -36.38 10.40
C LYS A 816 1.98 -35.05 9.71
N ALA A 817 2.57 -33.95 10.14
CA ALA A 817 2.36 -32.65 9.50
C ALA A 817 2.99 -32.58 8.10
N ALA A 818 4.02 -33.36 7.80
CA ALA A 818 4.63 -33.44 6.47
C ALA A 818 3.67 -34.05 5.40
N ALA A 819 2.67 -34.81 5.81
CA ALA A 819 1.67 -35.38 4.90
C ALA A 819 0.58 -34.39 4.46
N ILE A 820 0.54 -33.19 5.04
CA ILE A 820 -0.43 -32.14 4.67
C ILE A 820 -0.10 -31.65 3.26
N ARG A 821 -1.09 -31.66 2.37
CA ARG A 821 -0.97 -31.12 1.01
C ARG A 821 -1.31 -29.63 0.99
N TRP A 822 -0.59 -28.88 0.18
CA TRP A 822 -0.75 -27.43 0.08
C TRP A 822 -1.18 -27.02 -1.33
N THR A 823 -2.13 -26.08 -1.39
CA THR A 823 -2.43 -25.29 -2.60
C THR A 823 -2.24 -23.83 -2.26
N VAL A 824 -1.25 -23.21 -2.87
CA VAL A 824 -0.83 -21.84 -2.58
C VAL A 824 -1.22 -20.94 -3.74
N THR A 825 -1.94 -19.86 -3.44
CA THR A 825 -2.47 -18.95 -4.46
C THR A 825 -2.22 -17.49 -4.07
N VAL A 826 -1.59 -16.76 -4.97
CA VAL A 826 -1.43 -15.30 -4.84
C VAL A 826 -2.65 -14.62 -5.43
N CYS A 827 -3.18 -13.64 -4.68
CA CYS A 827 -4.38 -12.88 -5.05
C CYS A 827 -4.01 -11.42 -5.31
N THR A 828 -4.05 -10.97 -6.56
CA THR A 828 -3.69 -9.60 -6.91
C THR A 828 -4.92 -8.83 -7.39
N LYS A 829 -5.35 -7.83 -6.59
CA LYS A 829 -6.43 -6.92 -6.96
C LYS A 829 -5.93 -5.59 -7.54
N ARG A 830 -4.69 -5.20 -7.23
CA ARG A 830 -4.12 -3.89 -7.61
C ARG A 830 -3.43 -3.95 -8.97
N HIS A 831 -4.18 -4.36 -10.01
CA HIS A 831 -3.73 -4.39 -11.41
C HIS A 831 -4.60 -3.49 -12.29
N HIS A 832 -4.21 -3.33 -13.56
CA HIS A 832 -4.83 -2.40 -14.51
C HIS A 832 -5.75 -3.05 -15.55
N LEU A 833 -5.91 -4.37 -15.58
CA LEU A 833 -6.88 -5.03 -16.46
C LEU A 833 -8.32 -4.77 -16.03
N ARG A 834 -9.19 -4.52 -16.98
CA ARG A 834 -10.63 -4.28 -16.80
C ARG A 834 -11.42 -5.04 -17.84
N PHE A 835 -12.63 -5.46 -17.45
CA PHE A 835 -13.55 -6.21 -18.28
C PHE A 835 -14.69 -5.30 -18.74
N PHE A 836 -14.96 -5.34 -20.01
CA PHE A 836 -16.00 -4.55 -20.67
C PHE A 836 -16.89 -5.47 -21.51
N PRO A 837 -18.09 -5.84 -21.03
CA PRO A 837 -19.10 -6.47 -21.87
C PRO A 837 -19.37 -5.65 -23.14
N LYS A 838 -19.84 -6.27 -24.21
CA LYS A 838 -20.32 -5.53 -25.38
C LYS A 838 -21.46 -4.60 -24.96
N ASP A 839 -21.61 -3.49 -25.66
CA ASP A 839 -22.69 -2.55 -25.37
C ASP A 839 -24.05 -3.27 -25.50
N ASN A 840 -24.91 -3.07 -24.51
CA ASN A 840 -26.24 -3.70 -24.40
C ASN A 840 -26.27 -5.23 -24.28
N ASP A 841 -25.14 -5.89 -24.08
CA ASP A 841 -25.09 -7.33 -23.80
C ASP A 841 -25.43 -7.61 -22.34
N MET A 842 -26.72 -7.75 -22.04
CA MET A 842 -27.21 -8.07 -20.69
C MET A 842 -26.91 -9.50 -20.25
N ALA A 843 -26.41 -10.36 -21.15
CA ALA A 843 -25.98 -11.72 -20.80
C ALA A 843 -24.57 -11.72 -20.15
N ALA A 844 -23.76 -10.71 -20.43
CA ALA A 844 -22.41 -10.55 -19.92
C ALA A 844 -22.27 -9.34 -18.99
N GLY A 845 -23.13 -8.35 -19.06
CA GLY A 845 -23.02 -7.08 -18.36
C GLY A 845 -24.22 -6.69 -17.49
N ASP A 846 -23.96 -5.89 -16.48
CA ASP A 846 -24.99 -5.24 -15.67
C ASP A 846 -25.50 -3.94 -16.35
N LYS A 847 -26.56 -3.35 -15.81
CA LYS A 847 -27.15 -2.09 -16.30
C LYS A 847 -26.17 -0.89 -16.32
N ASN A 848 -25.04 -0.99 -15.66
CA ASN A 848 -23.98 0.03 -15.64
C ASN A 848 -22.84 -0.28 -16.62
N GLY A 849 -22.91 -1.41 -17.35
CA GLY A 849 -21.90 -1.88 -18.28
C GLY A 849 -20.74 -2.62 -17.62
N ASN A 850 -20.85 -3.00 -16.34
CA ASN A 850 -19.84 -3.84 -15.68
C ASN A 850 -20.09 -5.33 -15.99
N ALA A 851 -19.02 -6.12 -16.04
CA ALA A 851 -19.14 -7.57 -16.14
C ALA A 851 -19.92 -8.13 -14.95
N LEU A 852 -20.75 -9.12 -15.20
CA LEU A 852 -21.56 -9.77 -14.16
C LEU A 852 -20.69 -10.52 -13.16
N PRO A 853 -21.12 -10.63 -11.88
CA PRO A 853 -20.48 -11.53 -10.91
C PRO A 853 -20.39 -12.95 -11.44
N GLY A 854 -19.22 -13.57 -11.31
CA GLY A 854 -18.94 -14.89 -11.87
C GLY A 854 -18.21 -14.87 -13.21
N THR A 855 -17.94 -13.69 -13.77
CA THR A 855 -17.14 -13.58 -15.01
C THR A 855 -15.71 -14.03 -14.74
N LEU A 856 -15.33 -15.17 -15.30
CA LEU A 856 -14.02 -15.80 -15.26
C LEU A 856 -13.33 -15.66 -16.61
N VAL A 857 -12.10 -15.13 -16.63
CA VAL A 857 -11.25 -15.06 -17.80
C VAL A 857 -9.93 -15.76 -17.53
N GLU A 858 -9.61 -16.73 -18.35
CA GLU A 858 -8.39 -17.54 -18.26
C GLU A 858 -7.69 -17.74 -19.62
N ARG A 859 -8.09 -16.93 -20.59
CA ARG A 859 -7.59 -16.96 -21.98
C ARG A 859 -7.25 -15.56 -22.43
N ASP A 860 -6.38 -15.43 -23.43
CA ASP A 860 -5.96 -14.21 -24.12
C ASP A 860 -5.25 -13.15 -23.26
N ILE A 861 -5.39 -13.18 -21.94
CA ILE A 861 -4.85 -12.19 -21.02
C ILE A 861 -4.06 -12.82 -19.85
N THR A 862 -4.05 -14.11 -19.77
CA THR A 862 -3.38 -14.92 -18.75
C THR A 862 -1.99 -15.33 -19.19
N HIS A 863 -1.17 -15.79 -18.24
CA HIS A 863 0.17 -16.27 -18.53
C HIS A 863 0.16 -17.43 -19.53
N PRO A 864 1.14 -17.53 -20.48
CA PRO A 864 1.14 -18.58 -21.50
C PRO A 864 1.24 -19.99 -20.95
N PHE A 865 1.91 -20.18 -19.82
CA PHE A 865 2.24 -21.50 -19.28
C PHE A 865 1.72 -21.75 -17.88
N GLU A 866 1.83 -20.76 -16.99
CA GLU A 866 1.50 -20.88 -15.56
C GLU A 866 0.00 -20.90 -15.32
N TYR A 867 -0.39 -21.42 -14.16
CA TYR A 867 -1.78 -21.49 -13.77
C TYR A 867 -2.26 -20.20 -13.13
N ASP A 868 -2.91 -19.34 -13.91
CA ASP A 868 -3.55 -18.12 -13.45
C ASP A 868 -4.91 -17.90 -14.10
N PHE A 869 -5.74 -17.10 -13.48
CA PHE A 869 -7.04 -16.66 -14.01
C PHE A 869 -7.48 -15.35 -13.39
N TYR A 870 -8.37 -14.66 -14.07
CA TYR A 870 -9.02 -13.43 -13.59
C TYR A 870 -10.48 -13.71 -13.27
N LEU A 871 -10.94 -13.27 -12.09
CA LEU A 871 -12.31 -13.46 -11.64
C LEU A 871 -12.96 -12.15 -11.18
N SER A 872 -14.11 -11.81 -11.77
CA SER A 872 -14.99 -10.76 -11.27
C SER A 872 -16.07 -11.41 -10.41
N SER A 873 -15.84 -11.54 -9.10
CA SER A 873 -16.77 -12.20 -8.18
C SER A 873 -17.88 -11.30 -7.66
N HIS A 874 -17.75 -9.98 -7.84
CA HIS A 874 -18.64 -8.99 -7.22
C HIS A 874 -19.25 -8.03 -8.24
N SER A 875 -20.42 -7.47 -7.90
CA SER A 875 -21.01 -6.34 -8.63
C SER A 875 -20.43 -5.02 -8.13
N ALA A 876 -20.00 -4.16 -9.04
CA ALA A 876 -19.53 -2.84 -8.66
C ALA A 876 -20.67 -1.98 -8.10
N ILE A 877 -20.46 -1.41 -6.92
CA ILE A 877 -21.38 -0.43 -6.33
C ILE A 877 -21.26 0.91 -7.09
N GLN A 878 -20.05 1.28 -7.43
CA GLN A 878 -19.71 2.51 -8.16
C GLN A 878 -18.56 2.26 -9.12
N GLY A 879 -18.58 2.95 -10.27
CA GLY A 879 -17.48 2.94 -11.22
C GLY A 879 -17.36 1.65 -12.03
N THR A 880 -16.14 1.29 -12.37
CA THR A 880 -15.77 0.08 -13.13
C THR A 880 -15.30 -1.01 -12.19
N ALA A 881 -15.89 -2.20 -12.29
CA ALA A 881 -15.48 -3.38 -11.54
C ALA A 881 -14.00 -3.71 -11.79
N ARG A 882 -13.34 -4.19 -10.77
CA ARG A 882 -11.95 -4.63 -10.82
C ARG A 882 -11.91 -6.13 -10.54
N PRO A 883 -11.64 -6.97 -11.53
CA PRO A 883 -11.47 -8.40 -11.31
C PRO A 883 -10.25 -8.65 -10.42
N VAL A 884 -10.18 -9.81 -9.82
CA VAL A 884 -8.98 -10.26 -9.07
C VAL A 884 -8.21 -11.23 -9.95
N HIS A 885 -6.90 -11.08 -9.97
CA HIS A 885 -5.97 -12.02 -10.59
C HIS A 885 -5.55 -13.03 -9.54
N TYR A 886 -5.84 -14.30 -9.78
CA TYR A 886 -5.42 -15.43 -8.96
C TYR A 886 -4.32 -16.18 -9.70
N GLN A 887 -3.19 -16.39 -9.02
CA GLN A 887 -2.03 -17.12 -9.56
C GLN A 887 -1.72 -18.26 -8.60
N VAL A 888 -1.90 -19.50 -9.07
CA VAL A 888 -1.59 -20.69 -8.29
C VAL A 888 -0.10 -20.96 -8.41
N ILE A 889 0.64 -20.81 -7.32
CA ILE A 889 2.10 -20.92 -7.30
C ILE A 889 2.60 -22.25 -6.73
N MET A 890 1.70 -23.05 -6.12
CA MET A 890 1.96 -24.41 -5.66
C MET A 890 0.62 -25.17 -5.62
N ASP A 891 0.57 -26.39 -6.07
CA ASP A 891 -0.60 -27.27 -5.96
C ASP A 891 -0.22 -28.73 -5.78
N GLU A 892 0.13 -29.11 -4.54
CA GLU A 892 0.45 -30.48 -4.17
C GLU A 892 -0.78 -31.39 -4.15
N ALA A 893 -1.96 -30.80 -4.01
CA ALA A 893 -3.22 -31.52 -3.92
C ALA A 893 -3.85 -31.83 -5.30
N GLN A 894 -3.30 -31.26 -6.37
CA GLN A 894 -3.79 -31.38 -7.76
C GLN A 894 -5.30 -31.11 -7.86
N VAL A 895 -5.72 -29.96 -7.34
CA VAL A 895 -7.14 -29.60 -7.27
C VAL A 895 -7.71 -29.39 -8.67
N PRO A 896 -8.82 -30.07 -9.05
CA PRO A 896 -9.42 -29.87 -10.36
C PRO A 896 -9.81 -28.41 -10.61
N VAL A 897 -9.47 -27.87 -11.78
CA VAL A 897 -9.68 -26.45 -12.16
C VAL A 897 -11.10 -25.99 -11.89
N ASN A 898 -12.08 -26.79 -12.34
CA ASN A 898 -13.49 -26.46 -12.15
C ASN A 898 -13.88 -26.31 -10.68
N ASP A 899 -13.37 -27.19 -9.82
CA ASP A 899 -13.68 -27.21 -8.39
C ASP A 899 -12.97 -26.05 -7.67
N PHE A 900 -11.71 -25.80 -7.98
CA PHE A 900 -10.95 -24.70 -7.39
C PHE A 900 -11.56 -23.35 -7.73
N GLN A 901 -11.81 -23.08 -9.01
CA GLN A 901 -12.36 -21.80 -9.45
C GLN A 901 -13.80 -21.61 -8.98
N ARG A 902 -14.61 -22.67 -8.92
CA ARG A 902 -15.95 -22.65 -8.31
C ARG A 902 -15.86 -22.29 -6.84
N MET A 903 -14.97 -22.91 -6.08
CA MET A 903 -14.74 -22.61 -4.67
C MET A 903 -14.34 -21.15 -4.47
N VAL A 904 -13.33 -20.67 -5.22
CA VAL A 904 -12.87 -19.28 -5.12
C VAL A 904 -13.99 -18.29 -5.39
N TYR A 905 -14.82 -18.56 -6.40
CA TYR A 905 -15.96 -17.70 -6.73
C TYR A 905 -17.04 -17.74 -5.67
N GLN A 906 -17.54 -18.93 -5.36
CA GLN A 906 -18.73 -19.08 -4.54
C GLN A 906 -18.48 -18.71 -3.09
N HIS A 907 -17.29 -18.96 -2.53
CA HIS A 907 -16.93 -18.52 -1.18
C HIS A 907 -16.96 -17.00 -1.01
N CYS A 908 -16.79 -16.21 -2.08
CA CYS A 908 -16.94 -14.76 -2.00
C CYS A 908 -18.31 -14.30 -1.51
N TYR A 909 -19.33 -15.19 -1.56
CA TYR A 909 -20.66 -14.94 -1.01
C TYR A 909 -20.79 -15.24 0.51
N GLN A 910 -19.75 -15.82 1.13
CA GLN A 910 -19.75 -16.18 2.55
C GLN A 910 -19.16 -15.10 3.47
N TYR A 911 -18.91 -13.89 2.94
CA TYR A 911 -18.34 -12.81 3.72
C TYR A 911 -19.32 -12.25 4.76
N MET A 912 -19.00 -12.37 6.06
CA MET A 912 -19.89 -12.13 7.19
C MET A 912 -20.39 -10.69 7.38
N ARG A 913 -19.81 -9.71 6.66
CA ARG A 913 -20.12 -8.28 6.85
C ARG A 913 -20.96 -7.68 5.71
N SER A 914 -21.35 -8.47 4.74
CA SER A 914 -21.97 -7.98 3.50
C SER A 914 -23.08 -8.91 3.04
N THR A 915 -24.07 -8.32 2.40
CA THR A 915 -25.14 -9.01 1.65
C THR A 915 -24.88 -8.97 0.15
N THR A 916 -23.60 -8.90 -0.21
CA THR A 916 -23.10 -8.97 -1.59
C THR A 916 -21.79 -9.73 -1.60
N PRO A 917 -21.43 -10.42 -2.67
CA PRO A 917 -20.13 -11.08 -2.76
C PRO A 917 -19.00 -10.06 -2.69
N VAL A 918 -17.90 -10.47 -2.08
CA VAL A 918 -16.69 -9.68 -2.04
C VAL A 918 -15.82 -9.96 -3.26
N SER A 919 -14.96 -8.99 -3.60
CA SER A 919 -14.11 -9.11 -4.79
C SER A 919 -12.94 -10.06 -4.61
N LEU A 920 -12.44 -10.21 -3.40
CA LEU A 920 -11.26 -10.98 -3.05
C LEU A 920 -11.71 -12.19 -2.20
N TYR A 921 -11.00 -13.30 -2.27
CA TYR A 921 -11.31 -14.45 -1.43
C TYR A 921 -11.40 -14.06 0.06
N PRO A 922 -12.42 -14.51 0.80
CA PRO A 922 -12.73 -14.00 2.14
C PRO A 922 -11.58 -14.07 3.14
N ALA A 923 -10.78 -15.17 3.14
CA ALA A 923 -9.63 -15.30 4.03
C ALA A 923 -8.66 -14.12 3.91
N VAL A 924 -8.33 -13.73 2.69
CA VAL A 924 -7.45 -12.59 2.41
C VAL A 924 -8.13 -11.26 2.75
N TYR A 925 -9.43 -11.15 2.47
CA TYR A 925 -10.16 -9.93 2.82
C TYR A 925 -10.20 -9.71 4.33
N TYR A 926 -10.33 -10.78 5.11
CA TYR A 926 -10.23 -10.72 6.56
C TYR A 926 -8.80 -10.42 7.02
N ALA A 927 -7.78 -10.94 6.35
CA ALA A 927 -6.38 -10.61 6.64
C ALA A 927 -6.12 -9.10 6.47
N HIS A 928 -6.67 -8.45 5.44
CA HIS A 928 -6.62 -6.99 5.30
C HIS A 928 -7.27 -6.25 6.47
N LEU A 929 -8.38 -6.75 7.01
CA LEU A 929 -9.03 -6.11 8.15
C LEU A 929 -8.19 -6.25 9.41
N ALA A 930 -7.63 -7.44 9.64
CA ALA A 930 -6.84 -7.74 10.83
C ALA A 930 -5.46 -7.05 10.79
N SER A 931 -4.76 -7.02 9.63
CA SER A 931 -3.51 -6.29 9.48
C SER A 931 -3.67 -4.78 9.71
N ASN A 932 -4.78 -4.19 9.26
CA ASN A 932 -5.10 -2.80 9.58
C ASN A 932 -5.46 -2.61 11.07
N ARG A 933 -6.13 -3.58 11.71
CA ARG A 933 -6.43 -3.54 13.14
C ARG A 933 -5.18 -3.67 14.00
N ALA A 934 -4.15 -4.37 13.54
CA ALA A 934 -2.89 -4.58 14.23
C ALA A 934 -2.25 -3.27 14.72
N ARG A 935 -2.45 -2.16 14.00
CA ARG A 935 -2.00 -0.82 14.44
C ARG A 935 -2.55 -0.43 15.82
N ALA A 936 -3.75 -0.85 16.17
CA ALA A 936 -4.32 -0.59 17.48
C ALA A 936 -3.61 -1.37 18.60
N HIS A 937 -2.91 -2.45 18.29
CA HIS A 937 -2.21 -3.29 19.25
C HIS A 937 -0.74 -2.91 19.46
N GLU A 938 -0.24 -1.86 18.82
CA GLU A 938 1.13 -1.39 19.04
C GLU A 938 1.35 -1.02 20.51
N ALA A 939 2.45 -1.52 21.11
CA ALA A 939 2.82 -1.26 22.48
C ALA A 939 3.07 0.22 22.74
N LYS A 940 3.88 0.83 21.88
CA LYS A 940 4.06 2.28 21.79
C LYS A 940 2.87 2.85 21.03
N GLY A 941 1.74 2.99 21.70
CA GLY A 941 0.66 3.76 21.14
C GLY A 941 1.13 5.18 20.92
N HIS A 942 0.63 5.86 19.92
CA HIS A 942 0.81 7.26 19.51
C HIS A 942 1.16 8.29 20.61
N SER A 943 1.93 7.87 21.61
CA SER A 943 2.22 8.58 22.86
C SER A 943 3.30 9.62 22.73
N ALA A 944 4.25 9.43 21.85
CA ALA A 944 5.00 10.58 21.39
C ALA A 944 4.06 11.30 20.42
N GLY A 945 3.54 12.45 20.83
CA GLY A 945 2.74 13.28 19.95
C GLY A 945 3.38 13.32 18.56
N PRO A 946 2.64 13.57 17.49
CA PRO A 946 3.04 13.32 16.11
C PRO A 946 4.38 13.96 15.68
N ARG A 947 5.08 14.64 16.57
CA ARG A 947 6.20 15.53 16.27
C ARG A 947 7.58 15.12 16.79
N GLY A 948 7.68 14.29 17.83
CA GLY A 948 8.97 13.94 18.45
C GLY A 948 9.55 12.61 17.99
N GLY A 949 8.80 11.54 18.17
CA GLY A 949 9.24 10.18 17.88
C GLY A 949 9.36 9.87 16.39
N GLU A 950 8.44 10.36 15.55
CA GLU A 950 8.48 10.11 14.11
C GLU A 950 9.73 10.69 13.42
N LYS A 951 10.14 11.90 13.79
CA LYS A 951 11.35 12.51 13.19
C LYS A 951 12.64 11.83 13.63
N PHE A 952 12.68 11.36 14.86
CA PHE A 952 13.83 10.63 15.37
C PHE A 952 13.95 9.28 14.67
N LEU A 953 12.86 8.56 14.54
CA LEU A 953 12.78 7.28 13.83
C LEU A 953 13.07 7.44 12.32
N GLU A 954 12.54 8.50 11.69
CA GLU A 954 12.86 8.84 10.28
C GLU A 954 14.35 9.11 10.08
N LYS A 955 14.96 9.84 11.01
CA LYS A 955 16.39 10.13 10.94
C LYS A 955 17.20 8.85 11.07
N GLN A 956 16.87 7.99 12.02
CA GLN A 956 17.57 6.72 12.24
C GLN A 956 17.38 5.74 11.09
N ALA A 957 16.16 5.59 10.58
CA ALA A 957 15.89 4.74 9.42
C ALA A 957 16.65 5.22 8.18
N LYS A 958 16.78 6.53 8.01
CA LYS A 958 17.56 7.13 6.92
C LYS A 958 19.06 6.91 7.10
N GLU A 959 19.58 7.11 8.30
CA GLU A 959 21.00 6.87 8.60
C GLU A 959 21.37 5.40 8.42
N ALA A 960 20.48 4.49 8.78
CA ALA A 960 20.68 3.06 8.54
C ALA A 960 20.67 2.70 7.05
N GLN A 961 19.71 3.27 6.29
CA GLN A 961 19.69 3.10 4.83
C GLN A 961 20.93 3.69 4.16
N ASP A 962 21.43 4.84 4.65
CA ASP A 962 22.63 5.48 4.13
C ASP A 962 23.90 4.67 4.47
N ARG A 963 23.95 3.98 5.62
CA ARG A 963 25.05 3.05 5.99
C ARG A 963 25.09 1.82 5.09
N VAL A 964 23.93 1.21 4.85
CA VAL A 964 23.82 0.06 3.95
C VAL A 964 24.16 0.42 2.51
N ALA A 965 23.89 1.66 2.12
CA ALA A 965 24.28 2.20 0.81
C ALA A 965 25.78 2.63 0.75
N GLY A 966 26.59 2.32 1.76
CA GLY A 966 28.02 2.67 1.82
C GLY A 966 28.32 4.17 1.95
N LYS A 967 27.33 4.97 2.39
CA LYS A 967 27.51 6.41 2.60
C LYS A 967 28.09 6.68 3.97
N ALA A 968 29.11 7.53 4.04
CA ALA A 968 29.70 7.96 5.30
C ALA A 968 28.66 8.63 6.23
N PRO A 969 28.70 8.37 7.55
CA PRO A 969 27.75 8.99 8.48
C PRO A 969 27.95 10.51 8.53
N SER A 970 26.83 11.23 8.52
CA SER A 970 26.80 12.70 8.44
C SER A 970 27.13 13.42 9.78
N SER A 971 27.52 12.70 10.84
CA SER A 971 27.95 13.30 12.10
C SER A 971 28.93 12.39 12.86
N GLN A 972 30.06 12.98 13.20
CA GLN A 972 31.04 12.45 14.19
C GLN A 972 30.43 12.55 15.61
N THR A 973 29.60 11.62 15.99
CA THR A 973 29.28 11.40 17.39
C THR A 973 29.38 9.92 17.66
N GLY A 974 30.17 9.59 18.67
CA GLY A 974 30.70 8.30 19.01
C GLY A 974 29.74 7.13 18.93
N SER A 975 30.22 6.10 18.38
CA SER A 975 29.86 4.70 18.34
C SER A 975 28.97 4.18 19.47
N SER A 976 27.67 4.40 19.38
CA SER A 976 26.72 3.40 19.82
C SER A 976 25.91 3.02 18.56
N GLN A 977 25.97 1.79 18.16
CA GLN A 977 25.11 1.24 17.11
C GLN A 977 23.68 1.41 17.58
N LEU A 978 23.00 2.43 17.07
CA LEU A 978 21.59 2.65 17.31
C LEU A 978 20.80 1.59 16.53
N VAL A 979 20.29 0.60 17.24
CA VAL A 979 19.48 -0.47 16.70
C VAL A 979 18.01 -0.10 16.90
N VAL A 980 17.23 0.04 15.83
CA VAL A 980 15.77 0.17 15.91
C VAL A 980 15.20 -1.21 16.18
N GLU A 981 14.53 -1.39 17.30
CA GLU A 981 13.90 -2.65 17.64
C GLU A 981 12.46 -2.69 17.15
N ASP A 982 12.10 -3.80 16.52
CA ASP A 982 10.72 -4.10 16.12
C ASP A 982 9.97 -4.61 17.34
N VAL A 983 9.22 -3.72 17.98
CA VAL A 983 8.49 -4.05 19.20
C VAL A 983 7.30 -4.95 18.86
N PRO A 984 7.19 -6.13 19.49
CA PRO A 984 6.05 -7.01 19.28
C PRO A 984 4.73 -6.33 19.62
N LEU A 985 3.66 -6.74 18.94
CA LEU A 985 2.32 -6.28 19.28
C LEU A 985 1.89 -6.79 20.65
N LEU A 986 1.05 -6.01 21.34
CA LEU A 986 0.41 -6.44 22.56
C LEU A 986 -0.42 -7.69 22.32
N PRO A 987 -0.26 -8.74 23.12
CA PRO A 987 -1.07 -9.94 23.00
C PRO A 987 -2.52 -9.68 23.44
N LEU A 988 -3.43 -10.47 22.90
CA LEU A 988 -4.84 -10.39 23.28
C LEU A 988 -5.03 -10.81 24.75
N GLY A 989 -5.61 -9.93 25.55
CA GLY A 989 -6.02 -10.20 26.93
C GLY A 989 -4.90 -10.46 27.94
N GLN A 990 -3.64 -10.06 27.64
CA GLN A 990 -2.50 -10.39 28.50
C GLN A 990 -1.70 -9.17 29.01
N VAL A 991 -2.26 -7.98 28.86
CA VAL A 991 -1.53 -6.75 29.21
C VAL A 991 -1.54 -6.49 30.72
N ASN A 992 -2.52 -6.98 31.44
CA ASN A 992 -2.60 -6.76 32.89
C ASN A 992 -2.10 -7.99 33.66
N GLN A 993 -0.95 -7.89 34.28
CA GLN A 993 -0.37 -8.99 35.07
C GLN A 993 -1.14 -9.31 36.35
N ASN A 994 -1.88 -8.33 36.88
CA ASN A 994 -2.62 -8.47 38.15
C ASN A 994 -4.02 -9.10 37.96
N ASP A 995 -4.65 -8.91 36.78
CA ASP A 995 -5.90 -9.55 36.42
C ASP A 995 -5.59 -10.72 35.49
N LYS A 996 -5.49 -11.91 36.07
CA LYS A 996 -5.40 -13.13 35.26
C LYS A 996 -6.70 -13.31 34.48
N VAL A 997 -6.69 -12.85 33.21
CA VAL A 997 -7.83 -13.11 32.32
C VAL A 997 -7.92 -14.62 32.11
N ASN A 998 -9.13 -15.18 32.30
CA ASN A 998 -9.40 -16.60 32.13
C ASN A 998 -8.92 -17.05 30.72
N PRO A 999 -8.11 -18.11 30.61
CA PRO A 999 -7.63 -18.65 29.35
C PRO A 999 -8.75 -18.95 28.33
N GLU A 1000 -9.93 -19.37 28.78
CA GLU A 1000 -11.08 -19.59 27.92
C GLU A 1000 -11.60 -18.30 27.25
N VAL A 1001 -11.61 -17.18 27.97
CA VAL A 1001 -12.00 -15.87 27.44
C VAL A 1001 -11.01 -15.44 26.36
N ILE A 1002 -9.71 -15.66 26.60
CA ILE A 1002 -8.65 -15.38 25.61
C ILE A 1002 -8.83 -16.29 24.39
N SER A 1003 -9.12 -17.57 24.57
CA SER A 1003 -9.36 -18.51 23.47
C SER A 1003 -10.62 -18.13 22.67
N LYS A 1004 -11.72 -17.74 23.36
CA LYS A 1004 -12.94 -17.23 22.68
C LYS A 1004 -12.65 -15.97 21.87
N LEU A 1005 -11.84 -15.03 22.40
CA LEU A 1005 -11.43 -13.84 21.66
C LEU A 1005 -10.53 -14.21 20.46
N ARG A 1006 -9.49 -15.02 20.67
CA ARG A 1006 -8.52 -15.43 19.62
C ARG A 1006 -9.19 -16.13 18.44
N THR A 1007 -10.16 -17.02 18.71
CA THR A 1007 -10.88 -17.77 17.67
C THR A 1007 -12.14 -17.04 17.17
N GLY A 1008 -12.51 -15.91 17.80
CA GLY A 1008 -13.57 -15.03 17.35
C GLY A 1008 -13.12 -14.09 16.24
N MET A 1009 -14.10 -13.43 15.61
CA MET A 1009 -13.85 -12.46 14.56
C MET A 1009 -13.72 -11.04 15.15
N TRP A 1010 -12.82 -10.84 16.11
CA TRP A 1010 -12.62 -9.58 16.85
C TRP A 1010 -12.26 -8.39 15.96
N TYR A 1011 -11.62 -8.63 14.85
CA TYR A 1011 -11.08 -7.64 13.92
C TYR A 1011 -12.14 -7.08 12.95
N ILE A 1012 -13.37 -7.61 12.86
CA ILE A 1012 -14.43 -7.17 11.95
C ILE A 1012 -15.25 -5.98 12.47
#